data_e4ec80386182745ee3c8ef5367046643
#
_entry.id   e4ec80386182745ee3c8ef5367046643
#
_cell.length_a   1.000
_cell.length_b   1.000
_cell.length_c   1.000
_cell.angle_alpha   90.00
_cell.angle_beta   90.00
_cell.angle_gamma   90.00
#
_symmetry.space_group_name_H-M   'P 1'
#
loop_
_entity.id
_entity.type
_entity.pdbx_description
1 polymer ?
#
loop_
_entity_poly.entity_id
_entity_poly.type
_entity_poly.pdbx_seq_one_letter_code
_entity_poly.pdbx_strand_id
1 'polypeptide(L)'
;MQKLMKSLIVAFAYMSMPIMAQKTDLVNPIIGTNGMGHTFPGACAPFGIVQVSPDTDTIPHNIDGVYQPRAYEYCAGYQHKDSSIVGFSHTHFSGTGHSDLGDILLMPFTGKLQINPGTADNPDSGYRSRFSHDTEISRPGYYEVLLTDDQIKVQLTATERTGIHKYTYPADQKKQLILDLNHGIYNYDGKVLWANLRVENDTLVTGYRITNGWSRVNYIYFAISFSQPVTRYGYTDREKVNYPGGFRRFNTAENFPEIGGRKVVSYFEFKEGSAPLEIKVALSAVGTDGAVKNLQAEATGKSFDTIRQETNGKWENALSVIDAEGSNDQLSMLYTSLYHTIINPSVYMDVDGKYRGIDHNIHQAEGFTNYTVFSVWDTYRALHPLFNIIKRDVSTDLVKSMLAHYSQSVHHLLPVWSHMGNENWCMIGYHSVSVLADAITKGLPIDKQEAVKAMVSSSNVPYYDHTDEYKQLGYVPFDQSPTSASITLENAYEDWTVYHTALLLGDKQIADTYKKRALYYRNVFKPGLGFACPRYKDGSWKEEIDLLSTHEQGFIEGNAWNYSFYVPQAPSDLIRLMGGNRSFINKLDSLFTMHLPDEFFAQTEDVTREGLLGTYVHGNEPSHHIPYLYSWTTEPWKTQYWIREIMNRMYRNNIDGLCGNDDCGQMSAWYIFSAMGFYPVCPGTDQYVIGAPYLPYMQVNLENGKTFTVRADKVSDKNRYIKSVTLNGKPYKKAYITHQDIMNGGELVFQMTSSPNKRRQFTTEEKPYSLVE
;
A
#
# COMPACT_ATOMS: atom_id res chain seq x y z
N MET A 1 -0.65 35.51 77.69
CA MET A 1 -0.12 34.26 77.12
C MET A 1 -0.68 34.11 75.72
N GLN A 2 0.02 34.60 74.73
CA GLN A 2 -0.34 34.53 73.31
C GLN A 2 0.36 33.33 72.74
N LYS A 3 -0.42 32.31 72.19
CA LYS A 3 0.14 31.23 71.37
C LYS A 3 0.04 31.63 69.92
N LEU A 4 1.17 31.77 69.28
CA LEU A 4 1.32 31.91 67.85
C LEU A 4 0.93 30.58 67.19
N MET A 5 -0.09 30.58 66.33
CA MET A 5 -0.31 29.55 65.32
C MET A 5 0.45 29.92 64.03
N LYS A 6 1.47 29.14 63.68
CA LYS A 6 2.14 29.22 62.39
C LYS A 6 1.38 28.31 61.40
N SER A 7 0.66 28.91 60.44
CA SER A 7 0.07 28.21 59.32
C SER A 7 1.19 27.87 58.28
N LEU A 8 1.43 26.60 58.08
CA LEU A 8 2.30 26.10 57.01
C LEU A 8 1.47 26.02 55.71
N ILE A 9 1.73 26.94 54.77
CA ILE A 9 1.21 26.88 53.41
C ILE A 9 2.11 25.93 52.64
N VAL A 10 1.66 24.69 52.36
CA VAL A 10 2.30 23.78 51.44
C VAL A 10 1.84 24.15 50.04
N ALA A 11 2.72 24.84 49.28
CA ALA A 11 2.51 25.09 47.87
C ALA A 11 2.80 23.81 47.09
N PHE A 12 1.76 23.14 46.60
CA PHE A 12 1.89 22.10 45.58
C PHE A 12 2.25 22.77 44.24
N ALA A 13 3.52 22.73 43.89
CA ALA A 13 3.95 23.03 42.53
C ALA A 13 3.44 21.87 41.62
N TYR A 14 2.37 22.11 40.92
CA TYR A 14 2.05 21.27 39.76
C TYR A 14 3.16 21.45 38.73
N MET A 15 4.14 20.56 38.70
CA MET A 15 4.97 20.39 37.52
C MET A 15 4.03 19.96 36.40
N SER A 16 3.69 20.88 35.53
CA SER A 16 3.13 20.54 34.22
C SER A 16 4.22 19.75 33.47
N MET A 17 4.15 18.43 33.50
CA MET A 17 4.87 17.63 32.51
C MET A 17 4.44 18.15 31.14
N PRO A 18 5.38 18.47 30.23
CA PRO A 18 5.00 18.77 28.86
C PRO A 18 4.22 17.54 28.36
N ILE A 19 2.98 17.74 27.95
CA ILE A 19 2.20 16.72 27.22
C ILE A 19 3.03 16.51 25.96
N MET A 20 3.73 15.39 25.86
CA MET A 20 4.37 15.00 24.58
C MET A 20 3.26 14.91 23.57
N ALA A 21 3.37 15.61 22.45
CA ALA A 21 2.42 15.53 21.35
C ALA A 21 2.27 14.05 20.95
N GLN A 22 1.04 13.61 20.77
CA GLN A 22 0.78 12.25 20.32
C GLN A 22 1.34 12.08 18.91
N LYS A 23 1.85 10.91 18.57
CA LYS A 23 2.38 10.62 17.23
C LYS A 23 1.29 10.72 16.17
N THR A 24 0.06 10.38 16.53
CA THR A 24 -1.12 10.58 15.71
C THR A 24 -1.35 12.04 15.30
N ASP A 25 -0.92 13.02 16.09
CA ASP A 25 -0.99 14.44 15.74
C ASP A 25 0.03 14.85 14.66
N LEU A 26 1.06 14.06 14.46
CA LEU A 26 2.10 14.30 13.45
C LEU A 26 1.72 13.72 12.08
N VAL A 27 0.77 12.79 12.04
CA VAL A 27 0.30 12.18 10.79
C VAL A 27 -0.61 13.14 10.04
N ASN A 28 -0.34 13.28 8.74
CA ASN A 28 -1.14 14.08 7.83
C ASN A 28 -1.71 13.20 6.70
N PRO A 29 -2.89 12.56 6.89
CA PRO A 29 -3.43 11.59 5.92
C PRO A 29 -3.82 12.19 4.56
N ILE A 30 -3.80 13.53 4.41
CA ILE A 30 -4.05 14.17 3.10
C ILE A 30 -2.80 14.19 2.19
N ILE A 31 -1.62 13.78 2.68
CA ILE A 31 -0.43 13.63 1.83
C ILE A 31 -0.70 12.55 0.78
N GLY A 32 -0.52 12.88 -0.50
CA GLY A 32 -0.74 11.96 -1.62
C GLY A 32 -2.20 11.86 -2.08
N THR A 33 -3.13 12.66 -1.52
CA THR A 33 -4.54 12.66 -1.93
C THR A 33 -4.82 13.54 -3.15
N ASN A 34 -3.81 14.18 -3.72
CA ASN A 34 -3.90 14.91 -4.97
C ASN A 34 -2.88 14.35 -5.97
N GLY A 35 -3.21 14.36 -7.26
CA GLY A 35 -2.33 13.79 -8.30
C GLY A 35 -2.24 12.26 -8.22
N MET A 36 -1.02 11.72 -8.23
CA MET A 36 -0.72 10.30 -8.43
C MET A 36 -0.36 9.52 -7.14
N GLY A 37 -0.49 10.12 -5.95
CA GLY A 37 -0.20 9.40 -4.70
C GLY A 37 -1.23 8.31 -4.38
N HIS A 38 -2.45 8.46 -4.87
CA HIS A 38 -3.61 7.56 -4.73
C HIS A 38 -3.87 7.13 -3.28
N THR A 39 -3.68 8.03 -2.33
CA THR A 39 -4.05 7.85 -0.93
C THR A 39 -5.44 8.42 -0.66
N PHE A 40 -6.07 8.02 0.44
CA PHE A 40 -7.39 8.50 0.84
C PHE A 40 -7.35 9.15 2.23
N PRO A 41 -8.19 10.18 2.50
CA PRO A 41 -8.17 10.91 3.77
C PRO A 41 -9.05 10.29 4.85
N GLY A 42 -9.78 9.21 4.56
CA GLY A 42 -10.81 8.64 5.43
C GLY A 42 -10.27 7.92 6.66
N ALA A 43 -11.18 7.41 7.47
CA ALA A 43 -10.87 6.73 8.72
C ALA A 43 -10.69 5.22 8.52
N CYS A 44 -9.60 4.66 9.06
CA CYS A 44 -9.37 3.22 9.16
C CYS A 44 -8.68 2.88 10.48
N ALA A 45 -8.74 1.62 10.90
CA ALA A 45 -7.89 1.07 11.95
C ALA A 45 -6.60 0.52 11.33
N PRO A 46 -5.51 0.32 12.10
CA PRO A 46 -4.33 -0.38 11.63
C PRO A 46 -4.70 -1.72 10.99
N PHE A 47 -4.26 -1.94 9.75
CA PHE A 47 -4.57 -3.14 8.96
C PHE A 47 -6.05 -3.48 8.81
N GLY A 48 -6.97 -2.52 9.02
CA GLY A 48 -8.41 -2.77 8.93
C GLY A 48 -8.88 -3.00 7.48
N ILE A 49 -9.82 -3.95 7.28
CA ILE A 49 -10.47 -4.12 5.98
C ILE A 49 -11.46 -2.98 5.69
N VAL A 50 -11.94 -2.32 6.74
CA VAL A 50 -12.80 -1.16 6.59
C VAL A 50 -11.97 0.11 6.58
N GLN A 51 -12.02 0.80 5.43
CA GLN A 51 -11.47 2.12 5.21
C GLN A 51 -12.62 3.03 4.78
N VAL A 52 -13.26 3.68 5.74
CA VAL A 52 -14.41 4.54 5.46
C VAL A 52 -13.95 5.94 5.06
N SER A 53 -14.16 6.29 3.79
CA SER A 53 -13.63 7.51 3.20
C SER A 53 -14.67 8.20 2.29
N PRO A 54 -14.58 9.54 2.12
CA PRO A 54 -15.33 10.20 1.06
C PRO A 54 -14.85 9.77 -0.32
N ASP A 55 -15.79 9.58 -1.24
CA ASP A 55 -15.55 9.46 -2.67
C ASP A 55 -15.97 10.78 -3.35
N THR A 56 -15.07 11.37 -4.13
CA THR A 56 -15.34 12.67 -4.76
C THR A 56 -15.78 12.55 -6.21
N ASP A 57 -15.30 11.51 -6.92
CA ASP A 57 -15.83 11.18 -8.25
C ASP A 57 -15.65 9.69 -8.56
N THR A 58 -16.34 9.23 -9.60
CA THR A 58 -16.29 7.87 -10.12
C THR A 58 -16.39 7.92 -11.64
N ILE A 59 -15.31 8.35 -12.27
CA ILE A 59 -15.24 8.41 -13.73
C ILE A 59 -15.14 6.99 -14.28
N PRO A 60 -16.00 6.56 -15.20
CA PRO A 60 -15.85 5.30 -15.89
C PRO A 60 -14.52 5.26 -16.65
N HIS A 61 -13.75 4.19 -16.50
CA HIS A 61 -12.50 3.99 -17.27
C HIS A 61 -12.72 3.94 -18.78
N ASN A 62 -13.92 3.59 -19.21
CA ASN A 62 -14.26 3.51 -20.61
C ASN A 62 -15.64 4.14 -20.85
N ILE A 63 -15.71 5.08 -21.77
CA ILE A 63 -16.96 5.69 -22.26
C ILE A 63 -17.03 5.42 -23.75
N ASP A 64 -18.07 4.70 -24.20
CA ASP A 64 -18.30 4.36 -25.61
C ASP A 64 -17.09 3.67 -26.30
N GLY A 65 -16.37 2.83 -25.57
CA GLY A 65 -15.18 2.13 -26.07
C GLY A 65 -13.90 2.96 -26.02
N VAL A 66 -13.94 4.19 -25.52
CA VAL A 66 -12.78 5.07 -25.38
C VAL A 66 -12.30 5.10 -23.93
N TYR A 67 -11.04 4.77 -23.71
CA TYR A 67 -10.40 4.85 -22.41
C TYR A 67 -10.36 6.31 -21.91
N GLN A 68 -10.61 6.49 -20.62
CA GLN A 68 -10.65 7.79 -19.96
C GLN A 68 -9.43 7.95 -19.03
N PRO A 69 -8.32 8.56 -19.47
CA PRO A 69 -7.10 8.68 -18.67
C PRO A 69 -7.33 9.36 -17.32
N ARG A 70 -8.27 10.30 -17.25
CA ARG A 70 -8.60 10.99 -16.01
C ARG A 70 -9.15 10.08 -14.93
N ALA A 71 -9.69 8.90 -15.28
CA ALA A 71 -10.16 7.92 -14.31
C ALA A 71 -9.01 7.35 -13.44
N TYR A 72 -7.79 7.38 -13.95
CA TYR A 72 -6.60 6.95 -13.20
C TYR A 72 -6.33 7.80 -11.95
N GLU A 73 -6.63 9.09 -11.98
CA GLU A 73 -6.47 9.97 -10.82
C GLU A 73 -7.34 9.55 -9.62
N TYR A 74 -8.43 8.81 -9.86
CA TYR A 74 -9.42 8.41 -8.84
C TYR A 74 -9.26 6.98 -8.33
N CYS A 75 -8.08 6.39 -8.43
CA CYS A 75 -7.84 5.02 -7.95
C CYS A 75 -8.20 4.81 -6.47
N ALA A 76 -8.06 5.84 -5.63
CA ALA A 76 -8.48 5.84 -4.23
C ALA A 76 -9.87 6.45 -3.96
N GLY A 77 -10.63 6.80 -5.00
CA GLY A 77 -11.98 7.39 -4.89
C GLY A 77 -12.02 8.87 -4.53
N TYR A 78 -10.93 9.46 -4.07
CA TYR A 78 -10.83 10.84 -3.60
C TYR A 78 -9.73 11.61 -4.33
N GLN A 79 -10.02 12.86 -4.68
CA GLN A 79 -9.02 13.84 -5.12
C GLN A 79 -9.22 15.16 -4.37
N HIS A 80 -8.18 15.67 -3.73
CA HIS A 80 -8.25 16.89 -2.92
C HIS A 80 -8.62 18.15 -3.71
N LYS A 81 -8.44 18.14 -5.04
CA LYS A 81 -8.85 19.27 -5.90
C LYS A 81 -10.37 19.40 -6.07
N ASP A 82 -11.15 18.40 -5.68
CA ASP A 82 -12.58 18.36 -5.88
C ASP A 82 -13.34 19.13 -4.80
N SER A 83 -14.53 19.59 -5.11
CA SER A 83 -15.39 20.43 -4.25
C SER A 83 -16.73 19.79 -3.92
N SER A 84 -16.95 18.53 -4.30
CA SER A 84 -18.18 17.79 -3.97
C SER A 84 -17.88 16.32 -3.65
N ILE A 85 -18.64 15.76 -2.70
CA ILE A 85 -18.56 14.38 -2.23
C ILE A 85 -19.78 13.63 -2.77
N VAL A 86 -19.54 12.45 -3.37
CA VAL A 86 -20.58 11.51 -3.82
C VAL A 86 -21.21 10.81 -2.63
N GLY A 87 -20.39 10.43 -1.65
CA GLY A 87 -20.79 9.72 -0.46
C GLY A 87 -19.57 9.14 0.25
N PHE A 88 -19.83 8.24 1.20
CA PHE A 88 -18.80 7.63 2.04
C PHE A 88 -18.87 6.11 1.89
N SER A 89 -17.91 5.54 1.16
CA SER A 89 -17.80 4.09 0.97
C SER A 89 -16.83 3.46 1.98
N HIS A 90 -16.82 2.12 2.07
CA HIS A 90 -16.18 1.42 3.19
C HIS A 90 -14.95 0.63 2.82
N THR A 91 -14.60 0.55 1.54
CA THR A 91 -13.42 -0.18 1.07
C THR A 91 -12.64 0.66 0.06
N HIS A 92 -11.32 0.80 0.30
CA HIS A 92 -10.42 1.58 -0.53
C HIS A 92 -9.07 0.89 -0.66
N PHE A 93 -8.35 1.18 -1.74
CA PHE A 93 -6.91 0.94 -1.80
C PHE A 93 -6.15 2.18 -1.31
N SER A 94 -4.94 1.98 -0.83
CA SER A 94 -4.00 3.05 -0.51
C SER A 94 -2.80 2.99 -1.46
N GLY A 95 -2.72 3.93 -2.37
CA GLY A 95 -1.58 4.11 -3.25
C GLY A 95 -1.54 3.25 -4.51
N THR A 96 -2.57 2.45 -4.82
CA THR A 96 -2.51 1.60 -6.02
C THR A 96 -2.82 2.36 -7.29
N GLY A 97 -2.15 1.99 -8.38
CA GLY A 97 -2.41 2.50 -9.73
C GLY A 97 -3.61 1.85 -10.43
N HIS A 98 -4.49 1.17 -9.71
CA HIS A 98 -5.70 0.58 -10.28
C HIS A 98 -6.92 0.85 -9.40
N SER A 99 -8.05 1.18 -10.04
CA SER A 99 -9.31 1.46 -9.35
C SER A 99 -10.14 0.20 -9.16
N ASP A 100 -10.54 -0.09 -7.95
CA ASP A 100 -11.58 -1.07 -7.60
C ASP A 100 -12.17 -0.72 -6.24
N LEU A 101 -13.06 -1.56 -5.69
CA LEU A 101 -13.68 -1.37 -4.38
C LEU A 101 -14.72 -0.23 -4.37
N GLY A 102 -14.79 0.56 -3.29
CA GLY A 102 -15.87 1.55 -3.08
C GLY A 102 -17.17 0.88 -2.66
N ASP A 103 -17.06 -0.16 -1.81
CA ASP A 103 -18.22 -0.94 -1.40
C ASP A 103 -19.06 -0.22 -0.34
N ILE A 104 -20.39 -0.38 -0.45
CA ILE A 104 -21.38 0.05 0.54
C ILE A 104 -21.30 1.55 0.82
N LEU A 105 -21.74 2.36 -0.17
CA LEU A 105 -21.76 3.81 -0.04
C LEU A 105 -22.98 4.30 0.75
N LEU A 106 -22.74 5.14 1.75
CA LEU A 106 -23.74 5.91 2.48
C LEU A 106 -23.63 7.39 2.16
N MET A 107 -24.80 8.06 1.95
CA MET A 107 -24.87 9.52 1.80
C MET A 107 -26.04 10.07 2.61
N PRO A 108 -25.77 10.87 3.67
CA PRO A 108 -26.83 11.58 4.39
C PRO A 108 -27.32 12.78 3.57
N PHE A 109 -28.62 13.06 3.61
CA PHE A 109 -29.21 14.18 2.89
C PHE A 109 -30.44 14.73 3.61
N THR A 110 -30.89 15.90 3.18
CA THR A 110 -32.17 16.52 3.56
C THR A 110 -33.00 16.79 2.29
N GLY A 111 -34.25 17.16 2.45
CA GLY A 111 -35.08 17.61 1.32
C GLY A 111 -35.60 16.50 0.40
N LYS A 112 -35.52 16.71 -0.90
CA LYS A 112 -36.11 15.80 -1.90
C LYS A 112 -35.20 14.62 -2.16
N LEU A 113 -35.78 13.41 -2.15
CA LEU A 113 -35.08 12.17 -2.49
C LEU A 113 -34.53 12.23 -3.93
N GLN A 114 -33.23 12.09 -4.06
CA GLN A 114 -32.48 11.86 -5.29
C GLN A 114 -31.84 10.48 -5.24
N ILE A 115 -31.86 9.74 -6.33
CA ILE A 115 -31.34 8.36 -6.38
C ILE A 115 -30.11 8.20 -7.28
N ASN A 116 -29.76 9.23 -8.03
CA ASN A 116 -28.57 9.26 -8.86
C ASN A 116 -27.47 10.08 -8.17
N PRO A 117 -26.19 9.74 -8.36
CA PRO A 117 -25.11 10.47 -7.70
C PRO A 117 -24.91 11.91 -8.20
N GLY A 118 -25.44 12.25 -9.38
CA GLY A 118 -25.09 13.50 -10.06
C GLY A 118 -23.68 13.46 -10.65
N THR A 119 -23.19 14.60 -11.13
CA THR A 119 -21.83 14.72 -11.66
C THR A 119 -21.06 15.83 -10.93
N ALA A 120 -19.72 15.80 -11.00
CA ALA A 120 -18.90 16.87 -10.42
C ALA A 120 -19.21 18.24 -11.01
N ASP A 121 -19.50 18.30 -12.32
CA ASP A 121 -19.86 19.54 -13.03
C ASP A 121 -21.29 20.03 -12.73
N ASN A 122 -22.17 19.13 -12.31
CA ASN A 122 -23.56 19.45 -11.94
C ASN A 122 -23.99 18.66 -10.69
N PRO A 123 -23.53 19.06 -9.49
CA PRO A 123 -23.87 18.40 -8.24
C PRO A 123 -25.38 18.36 -7.96
N ASP A 124 -26.14 19.40 -8.36
CA ASP A 124 -27.57 19.48 -8.12
C ASP A 124 -28.42 18.48 -8.93
N SER A 125 -27.80 17.77 -9.86
CA SER A 125 -28.44 16.67 -10.62
C SER A 125 -28.60 15.37 -9.85
N GLY A 126 -28.05 15.27 -8.63
CA GLY A 126 -28.05 14.02 -7.85
C GLY A 126 -28.00 14.24 -6.35
N TYR A 127 -27.64 13.18 -5.61
CA TYR A 127 -27.56 13.19 -4.15
C TYR A 127 -26.21 13.64 -3.60
N ARG A 128 -25.17 13.90 -4.45
CA ARG A 128 -23.87 14.40 -3.96
C ARG A 128 -24.03 15.80 -3.36
N SER A 129 -23.12 16.15 -2.46
CA SER A 129 -23.12 17.45 -1.81
C SER A 129 -21.77 18.15 -1.97
N ARG A 130 -21.82 19.47 -2.09
CA ARG A 130 -20.63 20.32 -2.04
C ARG A 130 -20.05 20.33 -0.62
N PHE A 131 -18.76 20.60 -0.52
CA PHE A 131 -18.05 20.78 0.75
C PHE A 131 -16.91 21.80 0.60
N SER A 132 -16.28 22.16 1.72
CA SER A 132 -15.07 22.99 1.74
C SER A 132 -13.99 22.30 2.55
N HIS A 133 -12.76 22.29 2.05
CA HIS A 133 -11.57 21.81 2.77
C HIS A 133 -11.30 22.57 4.08
N ASP A 134 -11.82 23.81 4.23
CA ASP A 134 -11.74 24.56 5.50
C ASP A 134 -12.48 23.85 6.65
N THR A 135 -13.43 22.96 6.32
CA THR A 135 -14.20 22.17 7.30
C THR A 135 -13.75 20.73 7.37
N GLU A 136 -12.77 20.34 6.57
CA GLU A 136 -12.28 18.97 6.48
C GLU A 136 -11.19 18.71 7.53
N ILE A 137 -11.36 17.64 8.30
CA ILE A 137 -10.39 17.17 9.28
C ILE A 137 -10.11 15.70 9.00
N SER A 138 -8.85 15.38 8.74
CA SER A 138 -8.36 14.02 8.59
C SER A 138 -7.28 13.72 9.62
N ARG A 139 -7.42 12.59 10.33
CA ARG A 139 -6.48 12.09 11.34
C ARG A 139 -6.48 10.56 11.30
N PRO A 140 -5.45 9.87 11.80
CA PRO A 140 -5.50 8.43 11.92
C PRO A 140 -6.75 7.94 12.64
N GLY A 141 -7.59 7.16 11.96
CA GLY A 141 -8.85 6.64 12.51
C GLY A 141 -9.98 7.66 12.65
N TYR A 142 -9.86 8.85 12.07
CA TYR A 142 -10.91 9.87 12.12
C TYR A 142 -10.96 10.75 10.88
N TYR A 143 -12.18 11.02 10.40
CA TYR A 143 -12.47 11.98 9.35
C TYR A 143 -13.70 12.82 9.71
N GLU A 144 -13.70 14.10 9.35
CA GLU A 144 -14.82 15.01 9.57
C GLU A 144 -14.94 16.00 8.40
N VAL A 145 -16.19 16.31 7.98
CA VAL A 145 -16.49 17.32 6.97
C VAL A 145 -17.90 17.88 7.12
N LEU A 146 -18.14 19.11 6.68
CA LEU A 146 -19.48 19.69 6.54
C LEU A 146 -19.95 19.59 5.09
N LEU A 147 -21.04 18.86 4.86
CA LEU A 147 -21.78 18.87 3.60
C LEU A 147 -22.58 20.17 3.52
N THR A 148 -22.16 21.07 2.60
CA THR A 148 -22.68 22.45 2.62
C THR A 148 -24.07 22.60 2.03
N ASP A 149 -24.48 21.72 1.09
CA ASP A 149 -25.81 21.78 0.50
C ASP A 149 -26.92 21.41 1.48
N ASP A 150 -26.63 20.43 2.35
CA ASP A 150 -27.56 19.89 3.35
C ASP A 150 -27.28 20.39 4.77
N GLN A 151 -26.19 21.13 5.00
CA GLN A 151 -25.71 21.57 6.33
C GLN A 151 -25.56 20.42 7.31
N ILE A 152 -25.12 19.25 6.82
CA ILE A 152 -24.91 18.04 7.62
C ILE A 152 -23.44 17.93 7.97
N LYS A 153 -23.14 17.87 9.28
CA LYS A 153 -21.81 17.51 9.75
C LYS A 153 -21.65 16.02 9.75
N VAL A 154 -20.67 15.53 9.01
CA VAL A 154 -20.29 14.12 8.92
C VAL A 154 -19.03 13.89 9.75
N GLN A 155 -19.04 12.87 10.60
CA GLN A 155 -17.88 12.38 11.34
C GLN A 155 -17.77 10.87 11.13
N LEU A 156 -16.57 10.38 10.84
CA LEU A 156 -16.28 8.98 10.55
C LEU A 156 -15.18 8.47 11.48
N THR A 157 -15.31 7.23 11.91
CA THR A 157 -14.25 6.44 12.53
C THR A 157 -14.41 4.97 12.13
N ALA A 158 -13.42 4.11 12.42
CA ALA A 158 -13.50 2.70 12.06
C ALA A 158 -12.80 1.82 13.09
N THR A 159 -13.29 0.59 13.23
CA THR A 159 -12.55 -0.54 13.76
C THR A 159 -11.95 -1.35 12.60
N GLU A 160 -11.42 -2.53 12.84
CA GLU A 160 -10.84 -3.35 11.76
C GLU A 160 -11.88 -3.78 10.72
N ARG A 161 -13.13 -4.05 11.15
CA ARG A 161 -14.21 -4.61 10.29
C ARG A 161 -15.48 -3.78 10.27
N THR A 162 -15.53 -2.67 11.01
CA THR A 162 -16.76 -1.86 11.14
C THR A 162 -16.45 -0.38 10.94
N GLY A 163 -17.13 0.26 9.99
CA GLY A 163 -17.15 1.71 9.82
C GLY A 163 -18.24 2.35 10.68
N ILE A 164 -17.94 3.46 11.33
CA ILE A 164 -18.89 4.17 12.20
C ILE A 164 -19.05 5.59 11.71
N HIS A 165 -20.30 5.96 11.41
CA HIS A 165 -20.69 7.29 10.98
C HIS A 165 -21.48 7.98 12.09
N LYS A 166 -21.27 9.28 12.23
CA LYS A 166 -22.07 10.16 13.10
C LYS A 166 -22.47 11.38 12.28
N TYR A 167 -23.77 11.48 12.01
CA TYR A 167 -24.35 12.55 11.19
C TYR A 167 -25.13 13.51 12.08
N THR A 168 -24.76 14.77 12.07
CA THR A 168 -25.49 15.84 12.76
C THR A 168 -26.26 16.65 11.73
N TYR A 169 -27.57 16.47 11.73
CA TYR A 169 -28.51 17.17 10.84
C TYR A 169 -28.98 18.49 11.45
N PRO A 170 -29.41 19.48 10.65
CA PRO A 170 -30.21 20.60 11.15
C PRO A 170 -31.45 20.09 11.91
N ALA A 171 -31.77 20.72 13.04
CA ALA A 171 -32.78 20.21 13.97
C ALA A 171 -34.21 20.19 13.41
N ASP A 172 -34.49 21.04 12.43
CA ASP A 172 -35.79 21.25 11.77
C ASP A 172 -35.91 20.50 10.43
N GLN A 173 -34.90 19.70 10.08
CA GLN A 173 -34.89 18.93 8.83
C GLN A 173 -35.09 17.43 9.09
N LYS A 174 -35.70 16.76 8.10
CA LYS A 174 -35.78 15.29 8.10
C LYS A 174 -34.39 14.69 7.98
N LYS A 175 -34.13 13.69 8.80
CA LYS A 175 -32.92 12.88 8.67
C LYS A 175 -33.17 11.80 7.64
N GLN A 176 -32.41 11.85 6.57
CA GLN A 176 -32.53 10.91 5.46
C GLN A 176 -31.15 10.36 5.08
N LEU A 177 -31.12 9.14 4.57
CA LEU A 177 -29.91 8.43 4.22
C LEU A 177 -30.10 7.67 2.92
N ILE A 178 -29.17 7.82 1.97
CA ILE A 178 -29.01 6.93 0.82
C ILE A 178 -28.06 5.80 1.20
N LEU A 179 -28.40 4.58 0.79
CA LEU A 179 -27.51 3.42 0.67
C LEU A 179 -27.45 3.03 -0.79
N ASP A 180 -26.35 3.36 -1.44
CA ASP A 180 -26.13 3.02 -2.85
C ASP A 180 -25.29 1.75 -2.98
N LEU A 181 -25.94 0.64 -3.32
CA LEU A 181 -25.29 -0.65 -3.56
C LEU A 181 -24.77 -0.80 -5.00
N ASN A 182 -25.01 0.22 -5.85
CA ASN A 182 -24.50 0.25 -7.20
C ASN A 182 -23.20 1.07 -7.35
N HIS A 183 -22.84 1.84 -6.33
CA HIS A 183 -21.61 2.63 -6.34
C HIS A 183 -20.35 1.74 -6.41
N GLY A 184 -19.29 2.29 -7.00
CA GLY A 184 -17.93 1.69 -6.99
C GLY A 184 -16.92 2.70 -7.51
N ILE A 185 -15.70 2.66 -7.00
CA ILE A 185 -14.61 3.55 -7.43
C ILE A 185 -14.32 3.33 -8.92
N TYR A 186 -14.22 2.09 -9.36
CA TYR A 186 -14.22 1.73 -10.78
C TYR A 186 -15.63 1.35 -11.21
N ASN A 187 -16.36 2.31 -11.74
CA ASN A 187 -17.76 2.12 -12.08
C ASN A 187 -17.96 1.92 -13.59
N TYR A 188 -18.64 0.86 -13.96
CA TYR A 188 -19.04 0.53 -15.32
C TYR A 188 -20.33 -0.30 -15.31
N ASP A 189 -21.01 -0.33 -16.43
CA ASP A 189 -22.25 -1.12 -16.52
C ASP A 189 -21.97 -2.61 -16.37
N GLY A 190 -22.62 -3.24 -15.40
CA GLY A 190 -22.41 -4.66 -15.06
C GLY A 190 -21.34 -4.91 -14.00
N LYS A 191 -20.72 -3.89 -13.39
CA LYS A 191 -19.80 -4.11 -12.26
C LYS A 191 -20.50 -4.82 -11.10
N VAL A 192 -21.70 -4.40 -10.72
CA VAL A 192 -22.50 -5.10 -9.72
C VAL A 192 -23.23 -6.25 -10.37
N LEU A 193 -22.81 -7.46 -10.07
CA LEU A 193 -23.44 -8.69 -10.56
C LEU A 193 -24.78 -8.93 -9.87
N TRP A 194 -24.84 -8.68 -8.56
CA TRP A 194 -26.03 -8.76 -7.76
C TRP A 194 -25.86 -8.07 -6.43
N ALA A 195 -26.93 -7.43 -5.93
CA ALA A 195 -27.00 -6.89 -4.59
C ALA A 195 -28.31 -7.36 -3.91
N ASN A 196 -28.24 -7.55 -2.61
CA ASN A 196 -29.39 -7.89 -1.76
C ASN A 196 -29.38 -7.01 -0.50
N LEU A 197 -30.56 -6.63 -0.08
CA LEU A 197 -30.77 -5.88 1.15
C LEU A 197 -32.00 -6.45 1.86
N ARG A 198 -31.89 -6.62 3.18
CA ARG A 198 -32.95 -7.09 4.05
C ARG A 198 -33.06 -6.23 5.29
N VAL A 199 -34.25 -5.74 5.57
CA VAL A 199 -34.58 -5.01 6.80
C VAL A 199 -34.97 -6.03 7.87
N GLU A 200 -34.05 -6.31 8.80
CA GLU A 200 -34.26 -7.30 9.86
C GLU A 200 -35.23 -6.76 10.95
N ASN A 201 -35.10 -5.49 11.27
CA ASN A 201 -35.97 -4.73 12.17
C ASN A 201 -35.77 -3.22 11.96
N ASP A 202 -36.35 -2.40 12.79
CA ASP A 202 -36.32 -0.93 12.67
C ASP A 202 -34.93 -0.28 12.91
N THR A 203 -33.94 -1.07 13.40
CA THR A 203 -32.58 -0.60 13.67
C THR A 203 -31.48 -1.45 13.04
N LEU A 204 -31.83 -2.52 12.34
CA LEU A 204 -30.85 -3.43 11.73
C LEU A 204 -31.23 -3.78 10.29
N VAL A 205 -30.26 -3.59 9.40
CA VAL A 205 -30.33 -3.99 8.00
C VAL A 205 -29.14 -4.89 7.69
N THR A 206 -29.35 -5.97 6.95
CA THR A 206 -28.31 -6.85 6.45
C THR A 206 -28.37 -6.95 4.93
N GLY A 207 -27.32 -7.42 4.32
CA GLY A 207 -27.29 -7.63 2.88
C GLY A 207 -25.93 -8.03 2.36
N TYR A 208 -25.83 -8.06 1.06
CA TYR A 208 -24.58 -8.33 0.38
C TYR A 208 -24.58 -7.70 -1.00
N ARG A 209 -23.39 -7.53 -1.54
CA ARG A 209 -23.20 -7.28 -2.98
C ARG A 209 -22.07 -8.15 -3.53
N ILE A 210 -22.23 -8.54 -4.78
CA ILE A 210 -21.24 -9.29 -5.54
C ILE A 210 -20.86 -8.42 -6.72
N THR A 211 -19.57 -8.14 -6.84
CA THR A 211 -19.05 -7.29 -7.91
C THR A 211 -18.07 -8.04 -8.78
N ASN A 212 -18.00 -7.61 -10.03
CA ASN A 212 -16.94 -7.95 -10.97
C ASN A 212 -16.07 -6.70 -11.16
N GLY A 213 -14.79 -6.86 -11.11
CA GLY A 213 -13.84 -5.75 -11.24
C GLY A 213 -12.44 -6.29 -11.44
N TRP A 214 -11.47 -5.62 -10.90
CA TRP A 214 -10.12 -6.13 -10.78
C TRP A 214 -10.11 -7.42 -9.94
N SER A 215 -10.82 -7.43 -8.80
CA SER A 215 -11.30 -8.67 -8.20
C SER A 215 -12.43 -9.26 -9.05
N ARG A 216 -12.21 -10.40 -9.71
CA ARG A 216 -13.16 -10.98 -10.68
C ARG A 216 -14.52 -11.31 -10.09
N VAL A 217 -14.56 -11.75 -8.84
CA VAL A 217 -15.79 -11.97 -8.06
C VAL A 217 -15.53 -11.57 -6.62
N ASN A 218 -15.88 -10.33 -6.27
CA ASN A 218 -15.76 -9.84 -4.90
C ASN A 218 -17.09 -10.02 -4.16
N TYR A 219 -17.04 -10.69 -3.01
CA TYR A 219 -18.20 -10.89 -2.11
C TYR A 219 -18.07 -9.99 -0.90
N ILE A 220 -18.97 -9.03 -0.76
CA ILE A 220 -19.07 -8.19 0.44
C ILE A 220 -20.45 -8.37 1.06
N TYR A 221 -20.50 -8.94 2.25
CA TYR A 221 -21.66 -9.01 3.11
C TYR A 221 -21.57 -7.88 4.14
N PHE A 222 -22.72 -7.34 4.53
CA PHE A 222 -22.76 -6.23 5.48
C PHE A 222 -23.89 -6.38 6.51
N ALA A 223 -23.68 -5.74 7.67
CA ALA A 223 -24.70 -5.48 8.68
C ALA A 223 -24.64 -4.01 9.06
N ILE A 224 -25.77 -3.31 8.93
CA ILE A 224 -25.89 -1.88 9.23
C ILE A 224 -26.83 -1.71 10.41
N SER A 225 -26.32 -1.11 11.51
CA SER A 225 -27.16 -0.75 12.67
C SER A 225 -27.31 0.76 12.77
N PHE A 226 -28.52 1.18 13.13
CA PHE A 226 -28.90 2.58 13.33
C PHE A 226 -29.14 2.88 14.81
N SER A 227 -28.69 4.02 15.29
CA SER A 227 -28.93 4.48 16.67
C SER A 227 -30.35 4.96 16.94
N GLN A 228 -31.15 5.12 15.88
CA GLN A 228 -32.55 5.55 15.93
C GLN A 228 -33.40 4.63 15.04
N PRO A 229 -34.66 4.35 15.40
CA PRO A 229 -35.53 3.55 14.55
C PRO A 229 -35.78 4.19 13.19
N VAL A 230 -35.74 3.39 12.15
CA VAL A 230 -36.18 3.76 10.81
C VAL A 230 -37.70 3.95 10.80
N THR A 231 -38.17 5.10 10.38
CA THR A 231 -39.61 5.42 10.29
C THR A 231 -40.19 5.08 8.92
N ARG A 232 -39.38 5.15 7.90
CA ARG A 232 -39.73 4.80 6.52
C ARG A 232 -38.47 4.37 5.77
N TYR A 233 -38.62 3.41 4.88
CA TYR A 233 -37.58 3.02 3.93
C TYR A 233 -38.20 2.64 2.59
N GLY A 234 -37.38 2.66 1.56
CA GLY A 234 -37.74 2.20 0.25
C GLY A 234 -36.53 1.98 -0.63
N TYR A 235 -36.74 1.57 -1.83
CA TYR A 235 -35.67 1.38 -2.78
C TYR A 235 -36.11 1.61 -4.21
N THR A 236 -35.11 1.75 -5.08
CA THR A 236 -35.31 1.67 -6.53
C THR A 236 -34.22 0.79 -7.11
N ASP A 237 -34.60 0.00 -8.11
CA ASP A 237 -33.63 -0.65 -8.99
C ASP A 237 -33.55 0.19 -10.27
N ARG A 238 -32.38 0.78 -10.54
CA ARG A 238 -32.13 1.58 -11.73
C ARG A 238 -32.20 0.73 -13.01
N GLU A 239 -32.05 -0.59 -12.88
CA GLU A 239 -32.26 -1.52 -13.98
C GLU A 239 -33.63 -2.18 -13.85
N LYS A 240 -34.54 -1.82 -14.74
CA LYS A 240 -35.86 -2.48 -14.81
C LYS A 240 -35.72 -3.86 -15.45
N VAL A 241 -35.60 -4.88 -14.62
CA VAL A 241 -35.66 -6.26 -15.10
C VAL A 241 -37.10 -6.62 -15.35
N ASN A 242 -37.52 -6.68 -16.62
CA ASN A 242 -38.83 -7.17 -17.02
C ASN A 242 -38.86 -8.69 -16.95
N TYR A 243 -39.43 -9.23 -15.88
CA TYR A 243 -39.79 -10.65 -15.83
C TYR A 243 -41.06 -10.88 -16.62
N PRO A 244 -41.07 -11.73 -17.66
CA PRO A 244 -42.20 -11.87 -18.57
C PRO A 244 -43.42 -12.56 -17.95
N GLY A 245 -43.39 -12.99 -16.70
CA GLY A 245 -44.41 -13.80 -16.06
C GLY A 245 -45.54 -13.08 -15.31
N GLY A 246 -45.56 -11.76 -15.20
CA GLY A 246 -46.70 -10.96 -14.72
C GLY A 246 -47.26 -11.20 -13.31
N PHE A 247 -46.62 -12.01 -12.48
CA PHE A 247 -47.14 -12.40 -11.15
C PHE A 247 -46.63 -11.57 -9.94
N ARG A 248 -45.82 -10.56 -10.20
CA ARG A 248 -45.31 -9.73 -9.09
C ARG A 248 -46.35 -8.68 -8.68
N ARG A 249 -46.93 -8.84 -7.48
CA ARG A 249 -47.89 -7.93 -6.89
C ARG A 249 -47.34 -7.16 -5.71
N PHE A 250 -46.07 -6.76 -5.70
CA PHE A 250 -45.53 -5.98 -4.61
C PHE A 250 -45.27 -4.55 -5.03
N ASN A 251 -45.54 -3.64 -4.13
CA ASN A 251 -45.16 -2.28 -4.29
C ASN A 251 -43.66 -2.14 -3.97
N THR A 252 -42.85 -1.99 -5.00
CA THR A 252 -41.40 -1.85 -4.88
C THR A 252 -41.00 -0.45 -4.44
N ALA A 253 -41.93 0.48 -4.31
CA ALA A 253 -41.65 1.85 -3.90
C ALA A 253 -41.72 2.09 -2.39
N GLU A 254 -42.35 1.20 -1.64
CA GLU A 254 -42.64 1.40 -0.21
C GLU A 254 -42.35 0.14 0.63
N ASN A 255 -41.58 0.33 1.71
CA ASN A 255 -41.41 -0.56 2.85
C ASN A 255 -41.41 -2.08 2.59
N PHE A 256 -40.77 -2.49 1.49
CA PHE A 256 -40.60 -3.89 1.19
C PHE A 256 -39.38 -4.44 1.98
N PRO A 257 -39.53 -5.49 2.81
CA PRO A 257 -38.46 -5.86 3.78
C PRO A 257 -37.22 -6.52 3.15
N GLU A 258 -37.34 -7.01 1.92
CA GLU A 258 -36.22 -7.66 1.25
C GLU A 258 -36.24 -7.34 -0.25
N ILE A 259 -35.10 -6.97 -0.78
CA ILE A 259 -34.92 -6.68 -2.20
C ILE A 259 -33.64 -7.28 -2.74
N GLY A 260 -33.62 -7.59 -4.04
CA GLY A 260 -32.43 -7.94 -4.77
C GLY A 260 -32.49 -7.40 -6.19
N GLY A 261 -31.36 -7.01 -6.72
CA GLY A 261 -31.25 -6.46 -8.07
C GLY A 261 -29.78 -6.14 -8.41
N ARG A 262 -29.54 -5.60 -9.62
CA ARG A 262 -28.20 -5.23 -10.07
C ARG A 262 -27.83 -3.78 -9.77
N LYS A 263 -28.83 -2.88 -9.74
CA LYS A 263 -28.60 -1.42 -9.57
C LYS A 263 -29.43 -0.86 -8.42
N VAL A 264 -29.36 -1.54 -7.27
CA VAL A 264 -30.17 -1.23 -6.08
C VAL A 264 -29.64 0.00 -5.39
N VAL A 265 -30.55 0.98 -5.19
CA VAL A 265 -30.35 2.15 -4.33
C VAL A 265 -31.49 2.18 -3.32
N SER A 266 -31.16 2.22 -2.04
CA SER A 266 -32.13 2.27 -0.94
C SER A 266 -32.07 3.60 -0.22
N TYR A 267 -33.16 3.97 0.43
CA TYR A 267 -33.20 5.15 1.30
C TYR A 267 -33.88 4.82 2.61
N PHE A 268 -33.49 5.54 3.65
CA PHE A 268 -34.03 5.42 5.00
C PHE A 268 -34.37 6.81 5.53
N GLU A 269 -35.50 6.91 6.22
CA GLU A 269 -35.95 8.13 6.91
C GLU A 269 -36.01 7.86 8.42
N PHE A 270 -35.60 8.86 9.20
CA PHE A 270 -35.58 8.81 10.65
C PHE A 270 -36.36 9.99 11.22
N LYS A 271 -36.66 9.92 12.50
CA LYS A 271 -37.36 11.00 13.24
C LYS A 271 -36.51 12.27 13.24
N GLU A 272 -37.15 13.42 13.01
CA GLU A 272 -36.53 14.74 13.16
C GLU A 272 -36.01 14.98 14.57
N GLY A 273 -35.10 15.91 14.75
CA GLY A 273 -34.58 16.33 16.04
C GLY A 273 -33.07 16.54 16.06
N SER A 274 -32.55 17.17 17.10
CA SER A 274 -31.14 17.58 17.24
C SER A 274 -30.17 16.45 17.58
N ALA A 275 -30.64 15.27 18.02
CA ALA A 275 -29.77 14.15 18.36
C ALA A 275 -29.06 13.62 17.08
N PRO A 276 -27.73 13.46 17.06
CA PRO A 276 -27.04 12.88 15.92
C PRO A 276 -27.55 11.47 15.59
N LEU A 277 -27.47 11.10 14.32
CA LEU A 277 -27.70 9.74 13.85
C LEU A 277 -26.33 9.01 13.78
N GLU A 278 -26.15 8.00 14.63
CA GLU A 278 -24.99 7.11 14.53
C GLU A 278 -25.36 5.87 13.72
N ILE A 279 -24.48 5.48 12.80
CA ILE A 279 -24.64 4.31 11.93
C ILE A 279 -23.37 3.49 12.00
N LYS A 280 -23.51 2.18 12.13
CA LYS A 280 -22.39 1.23 12.18
C LYS A 280 -22.53 0.24 11.05
N VAL A 281 -21.53 0.12 10.21
CA VAL A 281 -21.52 -0.73 9.02
C VAL A 281 -20.39 -1.74 9.17
N ALA A 282 -20.74 -2.97 9.52
CA ALA A 282 -19.76 -4.06 9.58
C ALA A 282 -19.73 -4.84 8.26
N LEU A 283 -18.55 -5.22 7.84
CA LEU A 283 -18.31 -6.00 6.63
C LEU A 283 -17.85 -7.43 6.95
N SER A 284 -18.12 -8.36 6.04
CA SER A 284 -17.63 -9.73 6.03
C SER A 284 -17.48 -10.23 4.61
N ALA A 285 -16.48 -11.05 4.33
CA ALA A 285 -16.36 -11.79 3.07
C ALA A 285 -17.02 -13.19 3.14
N VAL A 286 -17.50 -13.59 4.33
CA VAL A 286 -18.01 -14.94 4.63
C VAL A 286 -19.51 -15.03 4.46
N GLY A 287 -20.25 -14.12 5.13
CA GLY A 287 -21.70 -14.11 5.11
C GLY A 287 -22.30 -12.99 5.96
N THR A 288 -23.62 -12.76 5.85
CA THR A 288 -24.34 -11.77 6.67
C THR A 288 -24.21 -12.05 8.16
N ASP A 289 -24.21 -13.34 8.57
CA ASP A 289 -24.00 -13.72 9.97
C ASP A 289 -22.59 -13.36 10.46
N GLY A 290 -21.58 -13.44 9.58
CA GLY A 290 -20.23 -12.97 9.84
C GLY A 290 -20.20 -11.46 10.09
N ALA A 291 -20.85 -10.68 9.22
CA ALA A 291 -20.97 -9.22 9.39
C ALA A 291 -21.69 -8.85 10.70
N VAL A 292 -22.76 -9.57 11.09
CA VAL A 292 -23.45 -9.36 12.36
C VAL A 292 -22.53 -9.66 13.54
N LYS A 293 -21.74 -10.75 13.50
CA LYS A 293 -20.76 -11.07 14.55
C LYS A 293 -19.67 -10.01 14.66
N ASN A 294 -19.15 -9.52 13.53
CA ASN A 294 -18.16 -8.44 13.50
C ASN A 294 -18.74 -7.17 14.14
N LEU A 295 -19.98 -6.79 13.77
CA LEU A 295 -20.70 -5.66 14.36
C LEU A 295 -20.84 -5.81 15.88
N GLN A 296 -21.26 -7.00 16.33
CA GLN A 296 -21.46 -7.28 17.75
C GLN A 296 -20.17 -7.21 18.56
N ALA A 297 -19.10 -7.80 18.06
CA ALA A 297 -17.81 -7.86 18.75
C ALA A 297 -17.11 -6.49 18.83
N GLU A 298 -17.17 -5.71 17.75
CA GLU A 298 -16.35 -4.51 17.64
C GLU A 298 -17.08 -3.22 18.04
N ALA A 299 -18.40 -3.13 17.79
CA ALA A 299 -19.09 -1.85 17.87
C ALA A 299 -20.38 -1.85 18.71
N THR A 300 -21.02 -3.00 19.00
CA THR A 300 -22.26 -3.02 19.78
C THR A 300 -22.04 -2.52 21.21
N GLY A 301 -22.94 -1.64 21.69
CA GLY A 301 -22.86 -1.04 23.02
C GLY A 301 -21.83 0.08 23.17
N LYS A 302 -21.06 0.41 22.13
CA LYS A 302 -20.08 1.49 22.16
C LYS A 302 -20.62 2.73 21.43
N SER A 303 -20.33 3.93 21.94
CA SER A 303 -20.60 5.20 21.24
C SER A 303 -19.55 5.46 20.16
N PHE A 304 -19.86 6.35 19.24
CA PHE A 304 -18.91 6.88 18.26
C PHE A 304 -17.62 7.36 18.94
N ASP A 305 -17.73 8.18 19.97
CA ASP A 305 -16.57 8.79 20.64
C ASP A 305 -15.71 7.73 21.37
N THR A 306 -16.32 6.66 21.90
CA THR A 306 -15.60 5.53 22.50
C THR A 306 -14.76 4.81 21.44
N ILE A 307 -15.35 4.47 20.30
CA ILE A 307 -14.64 3.76 19.21
C ILE A 307 -13.52 4.64 18.63
N ARG A 308 -13.80 5.93 18.43
CA ARG A 308 -12.79 6.89 17.97
C ARG A 308 -11.57 6.92 18.90
N GLN A 309 -11.78 6.95 20.21
CA GLN A 309 -10.68 6.94 21.19
C GLN A 309 -9.91 5.61 21.17
N GLU A 310 -10.60 4.48 21.10
CA GLU A 310 -9.98 3.15 21.00
C GLU A 310 -9.13 3.05 19.71
N THR A 311 -9.64 3.51 18.59
CA THR A 311 -8.92 3.48 17.28
C THR A 311 -7.72 4.44 17.28
N ASN A 312 -7.86 5.64 17.84
CA ASN A 312 -6.73 6.54 18.04
C ASN A 312 -5.63 5.91 18.91
N GLY A 313 -6.02 5.21 19.98
CA GLY A 313 -5.09 4.45 20.83
C GLY A 313 -4.38 3.32 20.09
N LYS A 314 -5.07 2.59 19.19
CA LYS A 314 -4.46 1.58 18.33
C LYS A 314 -3.42 2.22 17.38
N TRP A 315 -3.74 3.36 16.77
CA TRP A 315 -2.81 4.10 15.91
C TRP A 315 -1.61 4.63 16.68
N GLU A 316 -1.81 5.22 17.86
CA GLU A 316 -0.72 5.69 18.69
C GLU A 316 0.25 4.56 19.05
N ASN A 317 -0.29 3.39 19.40
CA ASN A 317 0.52 2.20 19.64
C ASN A 317 1.24 1.70 18.37
N ALA A 318 0.56 1.70 17.22
CA ALA A 318 1.15 1.26 15.95
C ALA A 318 2.31 2.17 15.51
N LEU A 319 2.17 3.50 15.72
CA LEU A 319 3.18 4.50 15.37
C LEU A 319 4.33 4.57 16.39
N SER A 320 4.13 4.07 17.63
CA SER A 320 5.13 4.09 18.69
C SER A 320 6.32 3.16 18.45
N VAL A 321 6.30 2.36 17.39
CA VAL A 321 7.43 1.51 16.99
C VAL A 321 8.66 2.31 16.54
N ILE A 322 8.48 3.59 16.16
CA ILE A 322 9.57 4.52 15.82
C ILE A 322 9.44 5.78 16.67
N ASP A 323 10.54 6.19 17.29
CA ASP A 323 10.73 7.52 17.87
C ASP A 323 11.73 8.30 17.03
N ALA A 324 11.48 9.58 16.77
CA ALA A 324 12.33 10.40 15.91
C ALA A 324 12.38 11.85 16.34
N GLU A 325 13.49 12.54 15.98
CA GLU A 325 13.65 13.99 16.09
C GLU A 325 13.88 14.59 14.70
N GLY A 326 13.33 15.77 14.46
CA GLY A 326 13.42 16.48 13.18
C GLY A 326 12.58 17.75 13.18
N SER A 327 12.49 18.42 12.04
CA SER A 327 11.50 19.49 11.84
C SER A 327 10.09 18.91 11.81
N ASN A 328 9.08 19.77 12.02
CA ASN A 328 7.68 19.35 11.95
C ASN A 328 7.34 18.67 10.60
N ASP A 329 7.82 19.22 9.48
CA ASP A 329 7.58 18.64 8.16
C ASP A 329 8.24 17.27 8.00
N GLN A 330 9.45 17.10 8.51
CA GLN A 330 10.16 15.83 8.48
C GLN A 330 9.45 14.78 9.34
N LEU A 331 8.99 15.15 10.53
CA LEU A 331 8.25 14.25 11.41
C LEU A 331 6.87 13.92 10.83
N SER A 332 6.17 14.91 10.27
CA SER A 332 4.89 14.67 9.62
C SER A 332 5.05 13.71 8.44
N MET A 333 6.07 13.90 7.58
CA MET A 333 6.33 12.98 6.47
C MET A 333 6.69 11.58 6.97
N LEU A 334 7.52 11.46 8.01
CA LEU A 334 7.91 10.16 8.58
C LEU A 334 6.71 9.39 9.15
N TYR A 335 5.92 10.06 10.02
CA TYR A 335 4.79 9.37 10.65
C TYR A 335 3.62 9.14 9.70
N THR A 336 3.46 9.97 8.66
CA THR A 336 2.51 9.70 7.58
C THR A 336 2.97 8.52 6.73
N SER A 337 4.26 8.43 6.40
CA SER A 337 4.81 7.24 5.74
C SER A 337 4.60 5.99 6.58
N LEU A 338 4.84 6.04 7.88
CA LEU A 338 4.59 4.91 8.77
C LEU A 338 3.09 4.55 8.84
N TYR A 339 2.20 5.55 8.85
CA TYR A 339 0.76 5.36 8.76
C TYR A 339 0.36 4.64 7.47
N HIS A 340 0.85 5.08 6.30
CA HIS A 340 0.56 4.45 5.01
C HIS A 340 1.02 2.99 4.97
N THR A 341 2.21 2.67 5.54
CA THR A 341 2.69 1.27 5.57
C THR A 341 1.82 0.34 6.41
N ILE A 342 0.95 0.86 7.28
CA ILE A 342 0.12 0.07 8.22
C ILE A 342 -1.37 0.04 7.78
N ILE A 343 -1.70 0.54 6.60
CA ILE A 343 -3.05 0.45 6.02
C ILE A 343 -3.23 -0.91 5.31
N ASN A 344 -2.31 -1.28 4.45
CA ASN A 344 -2.31 -2.54 3.70
C ASN A 344 -1.02 -3.34 3.97
N PRO A 345 -1.07 -4.70 3.84
CA PRO A 345 -2.22 -5.58 3.61
C PRO A 345 -3.26 -5.51 4.72
N SER A 346 -4.54 -5.79 4.39
CA SER A 346 -5.66 -5.65 5.33
C SER A 346 -6.14 -7.00 5.86
N VAL A 347 -6.64 -7.03 7.10
CA VAL A 347 -7.25 -8.21 7.72
C VAL A 347 -8.43 -8.67 6.89
N TYR A 348 -8.41 -9.91 6.42
CA TYR A 348 -9.47 -10.52 5.61
C TYR A 348 -10.01 -11.77 6.30
N MET A 349 -10.62 -11.55 7.44
CA MET A 349 -11.09 -12.61 8.33
C MET A 349 -12.13 -12.04 9.30
N ASP A 350 -13.23 -12.77 9.53
CA ASP A 350 -14.20 -12.44 10.57
C ASP A 350 -13.64 -12.66 11.97
N VAL A 351 -14.29 -12.09 12.98
CA VAL A 351 -13.87 -12.20 14.39
C VAL A 351 -13.87 -13.65 14.91
N ASP A 352 -14.59 -14.57 14.25
CA ASP A 352 -14.59 -16.00 14.57
C ASP A 352 -13.51 -16.79 13.83
N GLY A 353 -12.60 -16.12 13.11
CA GLY A 353 -11.48 -16.72 12.41
C GLY A 353 -11.83 -17.29 11.03
N LYS A 354 -13.04 -17.09 10.54
CA LYS A 354 -13.43 -17.53 9.19
C LYS A 354 -13.06 -16.52 8.14
N TYR A 355 -12.64 -17.00 6.96
CA TYR A 355 -12.33 -16.16 5.81
C TYR A 355 -12.68 -16.88 4.50
N ARG A 356 -12.84 -16.11 3.42
CA ARG A 356 -12.99 -16.66 2.06
C ARG A 356 -11.62 -16.83 1.44
N GLY A 357 -11.29 -18.07 1.05
CA GLY A 357 -10.04 -18.40 0.37
C GLY A 357 -10.03 -18.03 -1.10
N ILE A 358 -8.88 -18.20 -1.75
CA ILE A 358 -8.70 -17.97 -3.19
C ILE A 358 -9.50 -18.97 -4.04
N ASP A 359 -9.88 -20.12 -3.48
CA ASP A 359 -10.76 -21.12 -4.05
C ASP A 359 -12.25 -20.78 -3.87
N HIS A 360 -12.56 -19.61 -3.32
CA HIS A 360 -13.87 -19.09 -2.93
C HIS A 360 -14.60 -19.92 -1.85
N ASN A 361 -13.97 -20.93 -1.27
CA ASN A 361 -14.50 -21.64 -0.11
C ASN A 361 -14.28 -20.85 1.18
N ILE A 362 -15.06 -21.22 2.20
CA ILE A 362 -14.89 -20.65 3.54
C ILE A 362 -13.92 -21.54 4.33
N HIS A 363 -12.85 -20.92 4.80
CA HIS A 363 -11.81 -21.55 5.60
C HIS A 363 -11.80 -21.01 7.02
N GLN A 364 -11.13 -21.74 7.92
CA GLN A 364 -10.86 -21.35 9.30
C GLN A 364 -9.35 -21.10 9.45
N ALA A 365 -8.98 -19.90 9.86
CA ALA A 365 -7.58 -19.60 10.19
C ALA A 365 -7.21 -20.22 11.53
N GLU A 366 -6.15 -21.02 11.56
CA GLU A 366 -5.65 -21.68 12.75
C GLU A 366 -4.26 -21.15 13.13
N GLY A 367 -4.22 -20.33 14.18
CA GLY A 367 -2.96 -19.77 14.68
C GLY A 367 -2.32 -18.70 13.81
N PHE A 368 -3.11 -17.98 13.02
CA PHE A 368 -2.72 -16.78 12.27
C PHE A 368 -3.93 -15.89 11.95
N THR A 369 -3.67 -14.64 11.65
CA THR A 369 -4.65 -13.72 11.06
C THR A 369 -4.48 -13.77 9.55
N ASN A 370 -5.59 -13.98 8.82
CA ASN A 370 -5.57 -13.97 7.36
C ASN A 370 -5.67 -12.54 6.82
N TYR A 371 -4.84 -12.23 5.82
CA TYR A 371 -4.75 -10.92 5.19
C TYR A 371 -5.07 -10.99 3.70
N THR A 372 -5.37 -9.83 3.12
CA THR A 372 -5.60 -9.60 1.70
C THR A 372 -4.91 -8.31 1.24
N VAL A 373 -4.92 -8.03 -0.05
CA VAL A 373 -4.23 -6.92 -0.72
C VAL A 373 -2.72 -7.15 -0.72
N PHE A 374 -2.31 -8.10 -1.53
CA PHE A 374 -0.90 -8.45 -1.74
C PHE A 374 -0.40 -7.88 -3.08
N SER A 375 0.06 -6.64 -3.05
CA SER A 375 0.76 -5.97 -4.16
C SER A 375 2.24 -6.35 -4.13
N VAL A 376 2.56 -7.63 -4.43
CA VAL A 376 3.87 -8.18 -4.05
C VAL A 376 5.00 -7.71 -4.95
N TRP A 377 4.70 -7.38 -6.23
CA TRP A 377 5.68 -6.79 -7.15
C TRP A 377 6.31 -5.52 -6.58
N ASP A 378 5.52 -4.75 -5.83
CA ASP A 378 5.94 -3.52 -5.19
C ASP A 378 6.54 -3.79 -3.81
N THR A 379 5.77 -4.42 -2.93
CA THR A 379 5.98 -4.44 -1.48
C THR A 379 7.11 -5.36 -1.02
N TYR A 380 7.54 -6.34 -1.84
CA TYR A 380 8.68 -7.19 -1.47
C TYR A 380 9.98 -6.40 -1.30
N ARG A 381 10.09 -5.22 -1.96
CA ARG A 381 11.32 -4.42 -2.05
C ARG A 381 11.67 -3.73 -0.73
N ALA A 382 10.67 -3.17 -0.02
CA ALA A 382 10.90 -2.49 1.24
C ALA A 382 9.83 -2.74 2.31
N LEU A 383 8.53 -2.80 1.97
CA LEU A 383 7.47 -2.92 2.97
C LEU A 383 7.60 -4.22 3.80
N HIS A 384 7.68 -5.38 3.14
CA HIS A 384 7.87 -6.65 3.83
C HIS A 384 9.20 -6.71 4.61
N PRO A 385 10.36 -6.28 4.05
CA PRO A 385 11.59 -6.12 4.82
C PRO A 385 11.48 -5.21 6.04
N LEU A 386 10.69 -4.12 5.97
CA LEU A 386 10.42 -3.24 7.09
C LEU A 386 9.61 -3.96 8.18
N PHE A 387 8.56 -4.69 7.81
CA PHE A 387 7.76 -5.47 8.76
C PHE A 387 8.57 -6.55 9.45
N ASN A 388 9.56 -7.14 8.79
CA ASN A 388 10.50 -8.08 9.41
C ASN A 388 11.33 -7.45 10.55
N ILE A 389 11.34 -6.10 10.66
CA ILE A 389 11.98 -5.37 11.76
C ILE A 389 10.94 -4.90 12.79
N ILE A 390 9.87 -4.21 12.31
CA ILE A 390 8.98 -3.42 13.19
C ILE A 390 7.64 -4.09 13.50
N LYS A 391 7.24 -5.13 12.76
CA LYS A 391 5.95 -5.84 12.86
C LYS A 391 6.11 -7.32 12.54
N ARG A 392 6.98 -8.01 13.28
CA ARG A 392 7.36 -9.41 12.99
C ARG A 392 6.20 -10.38 13.14
N ASP A 393 5.30 -10.17 14.12
CA ASP A 393 4.11 -10.99 14.29
C ASP A 393 3.18 -10.84 13.08
N VAL A 394 2.91 -9.61 12.62
CA VAL A 394 2.13 -9.34 11.41
C VAL A 394 2.83 -9.95 10.19
N SER A 395 4.13 -9.75 10.03
CA SER A 395 4.90 -10.32 8.91
C SER A 395 4.82 -11.86 8.87
N THR A 396 4.80 -12.50 10.04
CA THR A 396 4.60 -13.95 10.15
C THR A 396 3.22 -14.37 9.63
N ASP A 397 2.18 -13.64 10.01
CA ASP A 397 0.81 -13.92 9.60
C ASP A 397 0.59 -13.62 8.11
N LEU A 398 1.26 -12.59 7.55
CA LEU A 398 1.27 -12.33 6.10
C LEU A 398 1.84 -13.51 5.32
N VAL A 399 2.98 -14.06 5.75
CA VAL A 399 3.59 -15.24 5.11
C VAL A 399 2.67 -16.46 5.23
N LYS A 400 2.03 -16.69 6.39
CA LYS A 400 1.05 -17.77 6.55
C LYS A 400 -0.16 -17.58 5.64
N SER A 401 -0.62 -16.34 5.44
CA SER A 401 -1.69 -16.03 4.49
C SER A 401 -1.28 -16.34 3.05
N MET A 402 -0.04 -16.04 2.67
CA MET A 402 0.50 -16.41 1.35
C MET A 402 0.61 -17.93 1.16
N LEU A 403 0.99 -18.68 2.20
CA LEU A 403 1.03 -20.15 2.16
C LEU A 403 -0.37 -20.75 2.12
N ALA A 404 -1.35 -20.16 2.82
CA ALA A 404 -2.76 -20.55 2.72
C ALA A 404 -3.29 -20.33 1.28
N HIS A 405 -3.00 -19.15 0.68
CA HIS A 405 -3.31 -18.88 -0.72
C HIS A 405 -2.70 -19.94 -1.66
N TYR A 406 -1.41 -20.24 -1.49
CA TYR A 406 -0.73 -21.30 -2.25
C TYR A 406 -1.44 -22.64 -2.16
N SER A 407 -1.80 -23.08 -0.96
CA SER A 407 -2.44 -24.38 -0.72
C SER A 407 -3.86 -24.46 -1.28
N GLN A 408 -4.60 -23.35 -1.29
CA GLN A 408 -5.97 -23.22 -1.78
C GLN A 408 -6.04 -22.97 -3.30
N SER A 409 -4.99 -22.41 -3.88
CA SER A 409 -4.94 -22.15 -5.32
C SER A 409 -4.84 -23.43 -6.12
N VAL A 410 -5.69 -23.58 -7.14
CA VAL A 410 -5.63 -24.72 -8.09
C VAL A 410 -4.31 -24.77 -8.87
N HIS A 411 -3.64 -23.62 -8.95
CA HIS A 411 -2.36 -23.47 -9.65
C HIS A 411 -1.17 -23.80 -8.75
N HIS A 412 -1.37 -23.93 -7.43
CA HIS A 412 -0.29 -24.03 -6.46
C HIS A 412 0.79 -22.96 -6.65
N LEU A 413 0.34 -21.73 -6.77
CA LEU A 413 1.12 -20.51 -6.95
C LEU A 413 0.91 -19.59 -5.74
N LEU A 414 1.98 -19.05 -5.21
CA LEU A 414 1.94 -17.98 -4.22
C LEU A 414 1.29 -16.72 -4.81
N PRO A 415 0.76 -15.79 -4.00
CA PRO A 415 0.15 -14.58 -4.52
C PRO A 415 1.08 -13.81 -5.47
N VAL A 416 0.52 -13.32 -6.57
CA VAL A 416 1.16 -12.36 -7.49
C VAL A 416 0.66 -10.96 -7.18
N TRP A 417 -0.64 -10.72 -7.38
CA TRP A 417 -1.37 -9.54 -6.96
C TRP A 417 -2.78 -9.95 -6.56
N SER A 418 -2.96 -10.39 -5.34
CA SER A 418 -4.26 -10.90 -4.91
C SER A 418 -4.97 -9.95 -3.95
N HIS A 419 -6.30 -9.81 -4.13
CA HIS A 419 -7.16 -9.12 -3.19
C HIS A 419 -8.57 -9.71 -3.16
N MET A 420 -9.22 -9.59 -2.01
CA MET A 420 -10.61 -10.02 -1.78
C MET A 420 -10.90 -11.45 -2.26
N GLY A 421 -9.98 -12.39 -1.97
CA GLY A 421 -10.11 -13.80 -2.36
C GLY A 421 -9.98 -14.06 -3.86
N ASN A 422 -9.35 -13.17 -4.61
CA ASN A 422 -9.10 -13.32 -6.04
C ASN A 422 -7.63 -13.04 -6.37
N GLU A 423 -7.10 -13.75 -7.37
CA GLU A 423 -5.81 -13.45 -7.96
C GLU A 423 -6.02 -12.66 -9.25
N ASN A 424 -5.35 -11.51 -9.36
CA ASN A 424 -5.51 -10.60 -10.51
C ASN A 424 -4.52 -10.87 -11.62
N TRP A 425 -3.40 -11.54 -11.32
CA TRP A 425 -2.29 -11.73 -12.25
C TRP A 425 -1.72 -10.40 -12.77
N CYS A 426 -1.84 -9.34 -11.96
CA CYS A 426 -1.28 -8.05 -12.29
C CYS A 426 0.22 -8.04 -12.04
N MET A 427 0.93 -7.37 -12.93
CA MET A 427 2.39 -7.31 -13.00
C MET A 427 3.03 -8.67 -13.34
N ILE A 428 4.34 -8.69 -13.43
CA ILE A 428 5.16 -9.83 -13.80
C ILE A 428 5.79 -10.49 -12.58
N GLY A 429 6.38 -11.66 -12.77
CA GLY A 429 7.16 -12.35 -11.76
C GLY A 429 6.33 -13.09 -10.70
N TYR A 430 7.02 -13.72 -9.74
CA TYR A 430 6.42 -14.48 -8.63
C TYR A 430 7.02 -14.04 -7.27
N HIS A 431 7.05 -12.74 -7.02
CA HIS A 431 7.80 -12.05 -5.97
C HIS A 431 7.49 -12.47 -4.53
N SER A 432 6.37 -13.15 -4.27
CA SER A 432 6.13 -13.76 -2.96
C SER A 432 7.27 -14.69 -2.53
N VAL A 433 8.03 -15.28 -3.47
CA VAL A 433 9.21 -16.10 -3.13
C VAL A 433 10.29 -15.27 -2.44
N SER A 434 10.44 -14.00 -2.84
CA SER A 434 11.35 -13.06 -2.19
C SER A 434 10.91 -12.74 -0.76
N VAL A 435 9.59 -12.55 -0.54
CA VAL A 435 9.03 -12.31 0.81
C VAL A 435 9.30 -13.51 1.73
N LEU A 436 9.05 -14.74 1.23
CA LEU A 436 9.30 -15.95 2.00
C LEU A 436 10.81 -16.14 2.29
N ALA A 437 11.68 -15.91 1.29
CA ALA A 437 13.13 -15.98 1.46
C ALA A 437 13.64 -14.99 2.51
N ASP A 438 13.14 -13.76 2.47
CA ASP A 438 13.49 -12.70 3.42
C ASP A 438 13.04 -13.06 4.84
N ALA A 439 11.82 -13.59 4.98
CA ALA A 439 11.28 -14.06 6.26
C ALA A 439 12.12 -15.22 6.86
N ILE A 440 12.51 -16.20 6.02
CA ILE A 440 13.37 -17.32 6.45
C ILE A 440 14.74 -16.82 6.89
N THR A 441 15.38 -15.96 6.10
CA THR A 441 16.70 -15.40 6.37
C THR A 441 16.71 -14.57 7.66
N LYS A 442 15.62 -13.84 7.94
CA LYS A 442 15.44 -13.01 9.13
C LYS A 442 14.83 -13.75 10.32
N GLY A 443 14.63 -15.07 10.19
CA GLY A 443 14.28 -15.96 11.30
C GLY A 443 12.84 -15.80 11.80
N LEU A 444 11.88 -15.55 10.93
CA LEU A 444 10.46 -15.58 11.29
C LEU A 444 10.01 -17.02 11.59
N PRO A 445 9.07 -17.22 12.52
CA PRO A 445 8.59 -18.55 12.93
C PRO A 445 7.56 -19.12 11.93
N ILE A 446 8.02 -19.50 10.75
CA ILE A 446 7.23 -20.09 9.66
C ILE A 446 7.68 -21.52 9.34
N ASP A 447 6.81 -22.32 8.70
CA ASP A 447 7.20 -23.63 8.19
C ASP A 447 8.11 -23.46 6.96
N LYS A 448 9.41 -23.70 7.17
CA LYS A 448 10.44 -23.52 6.15
C LYS A 448 10.34 -24.55 5.02
N GLN A 449 9.88 -25.77 5.32
CA GLN A 449 9.76 -26.83 4.32
C GLN A 449 8.56 -26.55 3.38
N GLU A 450 7.44 -26.15 3.95
CA GLU A 450 6.28 -25.72 3.18
C GLU A 450 6.62 -24.46 2.34
N ALA A 451 7.33 -23.50 2.93
CA ALA A 451 7.75 -22.30 2.22
C ALA A 451 8.63 -22.64 1.00
N VAL A 452 9.66 -23.46 1.14
CA VAL A 452 10.50 -23.87 0.00
C VAL A 452 9.70 -24.63 -1.06
N LYS A 453 8.81 -25.53 -0.64
CA LYS A 453 7.92 -26.24 -1.57
C LYS A 453 7.06 -25.25 -2.37
N ALA A 454 6.47 -24.25 -1.72
CA ALA A 454 5.66 -23.23 -2.36
C ALA A 454 6.50 -22.34 -3.31
N MET A 455 7.71 -21.95 -2.91
CA MET A 455 8.64 -21.19 -3.74
C MET A 455 9.01 -21.97 -5.02
N VAL A 456 9.40 -23.25 -4.89
CA VAL A 456 9.73 -24.11 -6.02
C VAL A 456 8.53 -24.33 -6.92
N SER A 457 7.33 -24.56 -6.37
CA SER A 457 6.11 -24.72 -7.15
C SER A 457 5.80 -23.45 -7.96
N SER A 458 5.83 -22.29 -7.32
CA SER A 458 5.52 -21.00 -7.95
C SER A 458 6.44 -20.68 -9.13
N SER A 459 7.73 -21.00 -9.00
CA SER A 459 8.73 -20.75 -10.05
C SER A 459 8.70 -21.78 -11.21
N ASN A 460 7.74 -22.72 -11.21
CA ASN A 460 7.64 -23.79 -12.20
C ASN A 460 6.25 -23.96 -12.83
N VAL A 461 5.32 -23.04 -12.57
CA VAL A 461 3.99 -23.06 -13.20
C VAL A 461 4.12 -22.81 -14.69
N PRO A 462 3.85 -23.81 -15.56
CA PRO A 462 4.32 -23.79 -16.96
C PRO A 462 3.64 -22.75 -17.86
N TYR A 463 2.42 -22.38 -17.54
CA TYR A 463 1.61 -21.41 -18.31
C TYR A 463 1.62 -20.01 -17.71
N TYR A 464 2.34 -19.81 -16.60
CA TYR A 464 2.47 -18.49 -15.97
C TYR A 464 3.72 -17.78 -16.51
N ASP A 465 3.52 -16.60 -17.07
CA ASP A 465 4.55 -15.62 -17.44
C ASP A 465 5.71 -16.21 -18.27
N HIS A 466 5.37 -17.13 -19.21
CA HIS A 466 6.31 -17.81 -20.10
C HIS A 466 7.43 -18.59 -19.38
N THR A 467 7.11 -19.14 -18.20
CA THR A 467 8.07 -19.90 -17.36
C THR A 467 8.70 -21.08 -18.10
N ASP A 468 7.98 -21.76 -19.01
CA ASP A 468 8.54 -22.90 -19.77
C ASP A 468 9.61 -22.44 -20.77
N GLU A 469 9.37 -21.37 -21.55
CA GLU A 469 10.36 -20.78 -22.44
C GLU A 469 11.55 -20.26 -21.63
N TYR A 470 11.30 -19.56 -20.53
CA TYR A 470 12.35 -19.06 -19.63
C TYR A 470 13.26 -20.20 -19.11
N LYS A 471 12.70 -21.34 -18.68
CA LYS A 471 13.50 -22.50 -18.23
C LYS A 471 14.31 -23.16 -19.35
N GLN A 472 13.73 -23.23 -20.56
CA GLN A 472 14.35 -23.91 -21.71
C GLN A 472 15.43 -23.06 -22.34
N LEU A 473 15.18 -21.77 -22.56
CA LEU A 473 16.06 -20.86 -23.30
C LEU A 473 17.00 -20.07 -22.38
N GLY A 474 16.62 -19.94 -21.10
CA GLY A 474 17.31 -19.07 -20.15
C GLY A 474 16.90 -17.60 -20.27
N TYR A 475 15.83 -17.29 -20.98
CA TYR A 475 15.21 -15.98 -21.11
C TYR A 475 13.79 -16.13 -21.68
N VAL A 476 12.96 -15.10 -21.49
CA VAL A 476 11.65 -15.02 -22.15
C VAL A 476 11.82 -14.39 -23.53
N PRO A 477 11.32 -15.00 -24.62
CA PRO A 477 11.44 -14.45 -25.96
C PRO A 477 10.53 -13.24 -26.20
N PHE A 478 11.01 -12.26 -26.95
CA PHE A 478 10.27 -11.03 -27.27
C PHE A 478 9.05 -11.29 -28.17
N ASP A 479 9.13 -12.26 -29.04
CA ASP A 479 8.02 -12.71 -29.88
C ASP A 479 6.93 -13.50 -29.10
N GLN A 480 7.14 -13.74 -27.80
CA GLN A 480 6.15 -14.32 -26.89
C GLN A 480 5.57 -13.30 -25.91
N SER A 481 6.40 -12.32 -25.48
CA SER A 481 5.96 -11.28 -24.54
C SER A 481 6.60 -9.93 -24.88
N PRO A 482 5.80 -8.84 -24.95
CA PRO A 482 6.32 -7.49 -25.15
C PRO A 482 7.16 -6.97 -23.97
N THR A 483 7.08 -7.63 -22.79
CA THR A 483 7.81 -7.29 -21.57
C THR A 483 8.91 -8.30 -21.21
N SER A 484 9.38 -9.05 -22.19
CA SER A 484 10.26 -10.22 -22.09
C SER A 484 11.56 -10.00 -21.31
N ALA A 485 12.19 -8.82 -21.49
CA ALA A 485 13.44 -8.51 -20.81
C ALA A 485 13.20 -8.27 -19.31
N SER A 486 12.13 -7.54 -18.94
CA SER A 486 11.74 -7.35 -17.54
C SER A 486 11.45 -8.67 -16.86
N ILE A 487 10.62 -9.55 -17.45
CA ILE A 487 10.31 -10.88 -16.89
C ILE A 487 11.60 -11.69 -16.66
N THR A 488 12.52 -11.67 -17.63
CA THR A 488 13.78 -12.41 -17.50
C THR A 488 14.65 -11.89 -16.34
N LEU A 489 14.72 -10.57 -16.18
CA LEU A 489 15.50 -9.94 -15.11
C LEU A 489 14.91 -10.26 -13.73
N GLU A 490 13.59 -10.12 -13.60
CA GLU A 490 12.89 -10.34 -12.33
C GLU A 490 12.87 -11.81 -11.94
N ASN A 491 12.54 -12.72 -12.86
CA ASN A 491 12.59 -14.16 -12.60
C ASN A 491 13.99 -14.62 -12.19
N ALA A 492 15.06 -14.05 -12.74
CA ALA A 492 16.42 -14.40 -12.34
C ALA A 492 16.76 -13.99 -10.91
N TYR A 493 16.21 -12.87 -10.43
CA TYR A 493 16.31 -12.49 -9.02
C TYR A 493 15.47 -13.41 -8.13
N GLU A 494 14.27 -13.73 -8.52
CA GLU A 494 13.39 -14.62 -7.76
C GLU A 494 13.98 -16.03 -7.64
N ASP A 495 14.53 -16.55 -8.73
CA ASP A 495 15.27 -17.82 -8.72
C ASP A 495 16.51 -17.76 -7.82
N TRP A 496 17.17 -16.61 -7.74
CA TRP A 496 18.24 -16.40 -6.78
C TRP A 496 17.71 -16.50 -5.33
N THR A 497 16.52 -16.01 -5.02
CA THR A 497 15.96 -16.14 -3.66
C THR A 497 15.68 -17.60 -3.30
N VAL A 498 15.22 -18.42 -4.26
CA VAL A 498 15.06 -19.87 -4.07
C VAL A 498 16.42 -20.54 -3.86
N TYR A 499 17.41 -20.22 -4.68
CA TYR A 499 18.79 -20.69 -4.54
C TYR A 499 19.37 -20.38 -3.15
N HIS A 500 19.27 -19.13 -2.73
CA HIS A 500 19.81 -18.66 -1.46
C HIS A 500 19.15 -19.35 -0.27
N THR A 501 17.82 -19.47 -0.31
CA THR A 501 17.04 -20.19 0.72
C THR A 501 17.42 -21.65 0.78
N ALA A 502 17.55 -22.33 -0.36
CA ALA A 502 17.98 -23.73 -0.41
C ALA A 502 19.38 -23.94 0.20
N LEU A 503 20.32 -23.02 -0.06
CA LEU A 503 21.65 -23.03 0.58
C LEU A 503 21.55 -22.92 2.11
N LEU A 504 20.75 -21.98 2.61
CA LEU A 504 20.55 -21.78 4.05
C LEU A 504 19.97 -23.04 4.74
N LEU A 505 19.13 -23.78 4.03
CA LEU A 505 18.49 -24.99 4.56
C LEU A 505 19.25 -26.27 4.24
N GLY A 506 20.34 -26.19 3.47
CA GLY A 506 21.21 -27.33 3.13
C GLY A 506 20.66 -28.22 2.01
N ASP A 507 19.66 -27.78 1.25
CA ASP A 507 19.13 -28.51 0.08
C ASP A 507 19.99 -28.26 -1.16
N LYS A 508 20.97 -29.13 -1.37
CA LYS A 508 21.92 -29.03 -2.49
C LYS A 508 21.26 -29.21 -3.85
N GLN A 509 20.23 -30.07 -3.97
CA GLN A 509 19.59 -30.35 -5.25
C GLN A 509 18.85 -29.11 -5.79
N ILE A 510 18.06 -28.48 -4.92
CA ILE A 510 17.37 -27.23 -5.26
C ILE A 510 18.42 -26.13 -5.53
N ALA A 511 19.42 -25.99 -4.67
CA ALA A 511 20.45 -24.96 -4.82
C ALA A 511 21.20 -25.08 -6.16
N ASP A 512 21.63 -26.28 -6.58
CA ASP A 512 22.33 -26.48 -7.84
C ASP A 512 21.47 -26.11 -9.07
N THR A 513 20.18 -26.44 -9.03
CA THR A 513 19.22 -26.11 -10.09
C THR A 513 19.04 -24.60 -10.22
N TYR A 514 18.77 -23.94 -9.10
CA TYR A 514 18.42 -22.52 -9.08
C TYR A 514 19.64 -21.59 -9.20
N LYS A 515 20.85 -22.04 -8.84
CA LYS A 515 22.07 -21.29 -9.08
C LYS A 515 22.24 -20.93 -10.57
N LYS A 516 21.93 -21.87 -11.45
CA LYS A 516 22.00 -21.62 -12.91
C LYS A 516 20.97 -20.60 -13.35
N ARG A 517 19.73 -20.74 -12.88
CA ARG A 517 18.61 -19.86 -13.22
C ARG A 517 18.83 -18.43 -12.69
N ALA A 518 19.40 -18.30 -11.51
CA ALA A 518 19.77 -17.00 -10.91
C ALA A 518 20.73 -16.16 -11.75
N LEU A 519 21.39 -16.75 -12.77
CA LEU A 519 22.30 -16.09 -13.70
C LEU A 519 21.66 -15.79 -15.06
N TYR A 520 20.41 -16.14 -15.29
CA TYR A 520 19.75 -15.99 -16.60
C TYR A 520 19.58 -14.53 -17.02
N TYR A 521 19.61 -13.56 -16.09
CA TYR A 521 19.64 -12.13 -16.44
C TYR A 521 20.75 -11.80 -17.46
N ARG A 522 21.87 -12.54 -17.48
CA ARG A 522 22.98 -12.36 -18.42
C ARG A 522 22.55 -12.54 -19.87
N ASN A 523 21.55 -13.38 -20.13
CA ASN A 523 21.10 -13.72 -21.47
C ASN A 523 20.35 -12.59 -22.19
N VAL A 524 19.94 -11.56 -21.46
CA VAL A 524 19.28 -10.37 -22.02
C VAL A 524 20.20 -9.15 -22.05
N PHE A 525 21.47 -9.24 -21.63
CA PHE A 525 22.43 -8.17 -21.80
C PHE A 525 23.12 -8.29 -23.15
N LYS A 526 22.80 -7.39 -24.11
CA LYS A 526 23.38 -7.40 -25.45
C LYS A 526 24.85 -7.02 -25.39
N PRO A 527 25.78 -7.88 -25.88
CA PRO A 527 27.20 -7.58 -25.89
C PRO A 527 27.49 -6.26 -26.60
N GLY A 528 28.35 -5.41 -26.01
CA GLY A 528 28.73 -4.12 -26.57
C GLY A 528 27.74 -2.97 -26.36
N LEU A 529 26.44 -3.25 -26.10
CA LEU A 529 25.44 -2.23 -25.76
C LEU A 529 25.55 -1.81 -24.29
N GLY A 530 25.72 -2.79 -23.40
CA GLY A 530 25.76 -2.56 -21.95
C GLY A 530 24.42 -2.16 -21.35
N PHE A 531 23.33 -2.59 -21.97
CA PHE A 531 21.96 -2.51 -21.50
C PHE A 531 21.25 -3.84 -21.75
N ALA A 532 20.21 -4.10 -20.99
CA ALA A 532 19.29 -5.18 -21.29
C ALA A 532 18.59 -4.90 -22.63
N CYS A 533 18.38 -5.94 -23.40
CA CYS A 533 17.81 -5.88 -24.73
C CYS A 533 16.97 -7.14 -24.97
N PRO A 534 15.77 -7.04 -25.55
CA PRO A 534 14.96 -8.19 -25.89
C PRO A 534 15.63 -9.12 -26.89
N ARG A 535 15.36 -10.42 -26.78
CA ARG A 535 15.79 -11.47 -27.71
C ARG A 535 14.58 -12.23 -28.25
N TYR A 536 14.66 -12.60 -29.53
CA TYR A 536 13.66 -13.47 -30.16
C TYR A 536 13.92 -14.94 -29.80
N LYS A 537 12.93 -15.81 -30.05
CA LYS A 537 13.01 -17.24 -29.76
C LYS A 537 14.14 -17.96 -30.53
N ASP A 538 14.50 -17.47 -31.69
CA ASP A 538 15.64 -17.97 -32.47
C ASP A 538 17.02 -17.55 -31.95
N GLY A 539 17.06 -16.76 -30.89
CA GLY A 539 18.27 -16.25 -30.25
C GLY A 539 18.80 -14.94 -30.80
N SER A 540 18.18 -14.40 -31.85
CA SER A 540 18.57 -13.08 -32.39
C SER A 540 18.15 -11.96 -31.43
N TRP A 541 18.86 -10.83 -31.49
CA TRP A 541 18.56 -9.64 -30.73
C TRP A 541 17.59 -8.74 -31.49
N LYS A 542 16.73 -8.02 -30.77
CA LYS A 542 15.98 -6.91 -31.35
C LYS A 542 16.99 -5.89 -31.92
N GLU A 543 16.93 -5.64 -33.23
CA GLU A 543 17.94 -4.82 -33.92
C GLU A 543 17.75 -3.33 -33.60
N GLU A 544 16.54 -2.83 -33.78
CA GLU A 544 16.18 -1.45 -33.51
C GLU A 544 15.59 -1.35 -32.10
N ILE A 545 16.42 -0.94 -31.14
CA ILE A 545 16.01 -0.67 -29.77
C ILE A 545 16.10 0.82 -29.48
N ASP A 546 14.98 1.41 -29.08
CA ASP A 546 14.94 2.73 -28.45
C ASP A 546 15.09 2.57 -26.94
N LEU A 547 16.21 3.01 -26.40
CA LEU A 547 16.54 2.85 -24.99
C LEU A 547 15.66 3.72 -24.05
N LEU A 548 14.98 4.73 -24.59
CA LEU A 548 14.10 5.62 -23.82
C LEU A 548 12.62 5.29 -23.98
N SER A 549 12.21 4.65 -25.07
CA SER A 549 10.81 4.30 -25.28
C SER A 549 10.33 3.28 -24.24
N THR A 550 9.11 3.49 -23.74
CA THR A 550 8.41 2.61 -22.78
C THR A 550 7.53 1.59 -23.49
N HIS A 551 7.35 1.69 -24.83
CA HIS A 551 6.45 0.85 -25.60
C HIS A 551 7.22 -0.14 -26.47
N GLU A 552 6.83 -1.42 -26.42
CA GLU A 552 7.33 -2.50 -27.29
C GLU A 552 8.87 -2.63 -27.32
N GLN A 553 9.53 -2.33 -26.21
CA GLN A 553 11.00 -2.44 -26.07
C GLN A 553 11.43 -3.56 -25.12
N GLY A 554 10.51 -4.43 -24.71
CA GLY A 554 10.80 -5.57 -23.83
C GLY A 554 10.67 -5.27 -22.34
N PHE A 555 10.16 -4.11 -21.96
CA PHE A 555 10.06 -3.66 -20.57
C PHE A 555 8.60 -3.34 -20.20
N ILE A 556 8.24 -3.68 -18.95
CA ILE A 556 6.97 -3.30 -18.36
C ILE A 556 7.17 -1.97 -17.61
N GLU A 557 6.23 -1.03 -17.77
CA GLU A 557 6.21 0.26 -17.05
C GLU A 557 7.57 0.96 -16.96
N GLY A 558 8.35 0.92 -18.03
CA GLY A 558 9.68 1.50 -18.04
C GLY A 558 10.41 1.24 -19.35
N ASN A 559 11.70 1.50 -19.35
CA ASN A 559 12.57 1.42 -20.52
C ASN A 559 13.91 0.77 -20.17
N ALA A 560 14.81 0.68 -21.14
CA ALA A 560 16.11 0.07 -20.93
C ALA A 560 16.96 0.78 -19.86
N TRP A 561 16.79 2.11 -19.68
CA TRP A 561 17.50 2.87 -18.65
C TRP A 561 17.01 2.54 -17.23
N ASN A 562 15.71 2.30 -17.04
CA ASN A 562 15.17 1.94 -15.73
C ASN A 562 15.50 0.47 -15.40
N TYR A 563 15.18 -0.46 -16.30
CA TYR A 563 15.24 -1.88 -16.02
C TYR A 563 16.64 -2.51 -16.11
N SER A 564 17.57 -1.97 -16.90
CA SER A 564 18.89 -2.60 -17.01
C SER A 564 19.68 -2.61 -15.70
N PHE A 565 19.30 -1.78 -14.73
CA PHE A 565 19.91 -1.79 -13.38
C PHE A 565 19.28 -2.82 -12.44
N TYR A 566 18.21 -3.49 -12.86
CA TYR A 566 17.52 -4.46 -12.01
C TYR A 566 18.22 -5.83 -12.01
N VAL A 567 19.33 -5.91 -11.29
CA VAL A 567 20.06 -7.15 -10.96
C VAL A 567 20.51 -7.07 -9.49
N PRO A 568 19.57 -6.99 -8.53
CA PRO A 568 19.90 -6.73 -7.12
C PRO A 568 20.74 -7.84 -6.48
N GLN A 569 20.61 -9.08 -6.97
CA GLN A 569 21.38 -10.23 -6.48
C GLN A 569 22.86 -10.22 -6.89
N ALA A 570 23.24 -9.49 -7.97
CA ALA A 570 24.58 -9.54 -8.52
C ALA A 570 25.11 -8.20 -9.04
N PRO A 571 25.14 -7.11 -8.22
CA PRO A 571 25.57 -5.79 -8.70
C PRO A 571 27.03 -5.77 -9.22
N SER A 572 27.93 -6.59 -8.67
CA SER A 572 29.32 -6.67 -9.15
C SER A 572 29.41 -7.26 -10.57
N ASP A 573 28.58 -8.22 -10.90
CA ASP A 573 28.52 -8.79 -12.25
C ASP A 573 27.81 -7.84 -13.22
N LEU A 574 26.78 -7.14 -12.76
CA LEU A 574 26.12 -6.09 -13.55
C LEU A 574 27.10 -4.98 -13.96
N ILE A 575 27.97 -4.55 -13.05
CA ILE A 575 29.06 -3.61 -13.36
C ILE A 575 29.93 -4.12 -14.50
N ARG A 576 30.28 -5.42 -14.48
CA ARG A 576 31.05 -6.06 -15.55
C ARG A 576 30.30 -6.07 -16.89
N LEU A 577 29.04 -6.46 -16.89
CA LEU A 577 28.16 -6.52 -18.07
C LEU A 577 27.97 -5.14 -18.72
N MET A 578 27.91 -4.10 -17.92
CA MET A 578 27.77 -2.71 -18.39
C MET A 578 29.10 -2.04 -18.80
N GLY A 579 30.18 -2.81 -18.91
CA GLY A 579 31.48 -2.32 -19.43
C GLY A 579 32.45 -1.85 -18.36
N GLY A 580 32.26 -2.32 -17.11
CA GLY A 580 33.16 -2.07 -15.99
C GLY A 580 32.82 -0.80 -15.19
N ASN A 581 33.58 -0.56 -14.14
CA ASN A 581 33.27 0.43 -13.11
C ASN A 581 33.02 1.85 -13.67
N ARG A 582 33.91 2.32 -14.58
CA ARG A 582 33.77 3.68 -15.13
C ARG A 582 32.54 3.82 -16.04
N SER A 583 32.28 2.83 -16.90
CA SER A 583 31.12 2.84 -17.78
C SER A 583 29.82 2.79 -16.97
N PHE A 584 29.78 1.97 -15.92
CA PHE A 584 28.65 1.83 -15.01
C PHE A 584 28.35 3.16 -14.27
N ILE A 585 29.37 3.81 -13.70
CA ILE A 585 29.21 5.11 -13.05
C ILE A 585 28.68 6.15 -14.06
N ASN A 586 29.24 6.21 -15.26
CA ASN A 586 28.77 7.16 -16.27
C ASN A 586 27.29 6.93 -16.65
N LYS A 587 26.85 5.65 -16.76
CA LYS A 587 25.44 5.33 -17.02
C LYS A 587 24.55 5.75 -15.86
N LEU A 588 24.93 5.48 -14.61
CA LEU A 588 24.19 5.95 -13.43
C LEU A 588 24.11 7.48 -13.38
N ASP A 589 25.23 8.17 -13.66
CA ASP A 589 25.24 9.63 -13.68
C ASP A 589 24.31 10.18 -14.77
N SER A 590 24.32 9.54 -15.95
CA SER A 590 23.43 9.91 -17.07
C SER A 590 21.96 9.67 -16.69
N LEU A 591 21.64 8.53 -16.05
CA LEU A 591 20.28 8.23 -15.57
C LEU A 591 19.72 9.38 -14.73
N PHE A 592 20.50 9.93 -13.80
CA PHE A 592 20.06 11.00 -12.91
C PHE A 592 20.13 12.41 -13.49
N THR A 593 20.78 12.62 -14.64
CA THR A 593 21.04 13.97 -15.17
C THR A 593 20.53 14.19 -16.60
N MET A 594 20.07 13.14 -17.28
CA MET A 594 19.57 13.22 -18.64
C MET A 594 18.28 14.06 -18.68
N HIS A 595 18.18 14.92 -19.70
CA HIS A 595 16.94 15.63 -19.97
C HIS A 595 16.03 14.80 -20.87
N LEU A 596 14.79 14.53 -20.43
CA LEU A 596 13.80 13.81 -21.21
C LEU A 596 12.98 14.78 -22.06
N PRO A 597 12.71 14.46 -23.33
CA PRO A 597 11.84 15.26 -24.18
C PRO A 597 10.39 15.18 -23.72
N ASP A 598 9.54 16.14 -24.16
CA ASP A 598 8.15 16.18 -23.77
C ASP A 598 7.32 14.99 -24.29
N GLU A 599 7.72 14.45 -25.44
CA GLU A 599 7.08 13.26 -26.05
C GLU A 599 7.19 12.02 -25.15
N PHE A 600 8.21 11.94 -24.29
CA PHE A 600 8.34 10.85 -23.32
C PHE A 600 7.11 10.79 -22.37
N PHE A 601 6.67 11.94 -21.87
CA PHE A 601 5.56 12.03 -20.91
C PHE A 601 4.20 11.76 -21.56
N ALA A 602 4.07 11.94 -22.86
CA ALA A 602 2.85 11.62 -23.59
C ALA A 602 2.59 10.09 -23.71
N GLN A 603 3.56 9.27 -23.33
CA GLN A 603 3.50 7.80 -23.45
C GLN A 603 3.27 7.10 -22.12
N THR A 604 3.23 7.84 -21.00
CA THR A 604 3.12 7.25 -19.65
C THR A 604 1.99 7.95 -18.89
N GLU A 605 1.12 7.17 -18.25
CA GLU A 605 0.07 7.70 -17.36
C GLU A 605 0.58 7.81 -15.91
N ASP A 606 1.55 6.97 -15.54
CA ASP A 606 2.01 6.76 -14.17
C ASP A 606 3.18 7.66 -13.77
N VAL A 607 3.76 8.39 -14.73
CA VAL A 607 5.00 9.14 -14.50
C VAL A 607 4.77 10.64 -14.71
N THR A 608 4.97 11.42 -13.65
CA THR A 608 4.97 12.87 -13.69
C THR A 608 6.39 13.43 -13.72
N ARG A 609 6.57 14.69 -14.18
CA ARG A 609 7.87 15.36 -14.17
C ARG A 609 8.44 15.50 -12.75
N GLU A 610 7.57 15.67 -11.77
CA GLU A 610 7.91 15.79 -10.35
C GLU A 610 8.50 14.51 -9.78
N GLY A 611 8.12 13.35 -10.33
CA GLY A 611 8.64 12.03 -9.96
C GLY A 611 9.97 11.64 -10.61
N LEU A 612 10.61 12.57 -11.37
CA LEU A 612 11.79 12.29 -12.16
C LEU A 612 13.03 13.06 -11.72
N LEU A 613 14.17 12.37 -11.78
CA LEU A 613 15.52 12.94 -11.76
C LEU A 613 16.27 12.42 -13.00
N GLY A 614 16.36 13.23 -14.03
CA GLY A 614 16.82 12.74 -15.32
C GLY A 614 15.80 11.76 -15.93
N THR A 615 16.21 10.52 -16.16
CA THR A 615 15.33 9.39 -16.49
C THR A 615 15.15 8.39 -15.33
N TYR A 616 15.63 8.71 -14.14
CA TYR A 616 15.32 7.96 -12.93
C TYR A 616 13.88 8.23 -12.52
N VAL A 617 13.08 7.18 -12.39
CA VAL A 617 11.65 7.25 -12.05
C VAL A 617 11.48 6.76 -10.62
N HIS A 618 11.28 7.67 -9.66
CA HIS A 618 11.11 7.28 -8.26
C HIS A 618 9.71 6.72 -8.00
N GLY A 619 8.71 7.23 -8.68
CA GLY A 619 7.33 6.77 -8.56
C GLY A 619 7.06 5.38 -9.20
N ASN A 620 8.10 4.65 -9.63
CA ASN A 620 7.98 3.27 -10.10
C ASN A 620 9.09 2.39 -9.48
N GLU A 621 8.71 1.30 -8.88
CA GLU A 621 9.45 0.47 -7.93
C GLU A 621 10.73 -0.16 -8.47
N PRO A 622 10.86 -0.56 -9.73
CA PRO A 622 12.14 -1.07 -10.28
C PRO A 622 13.31 -0.11 -10.10
N SER A 623 13.03 1.18 -9.89
CA SER A 623 14.05 2.22 -9.68
C SER A 623 14.55 2.34 -8.23
N HIS A 624 13.81 1.83 -7.24
CA HIS A 624 14.01 2.12 -5.81
C HIS A 624 15.41 1.75 -5.27
N HIS A 625 16.04 0.69 -5.78
CA HIS A 625 17.39 0.26 -5.36
C HIS A 625 18.52 0.99 -6.09
N ILE A 626 18.24 1.64 -7.23
CA ILE A 626 19.27 2.19 -8.14
C ILE A 626 20.19 3.19 -7.46
N PRO A 627 19.73 4.19 -6.66
CA PRO A 627 20.61 5.17 -6.03
C PRO A 627 21.63 4.53 -5.07
N TYR A 628 21.37 3.32 -4.59
CA TYR A 628 22.28 2.57 -3.71
C TYR A 628 23.40 1.84 -4.47
N LEU A 629 23.27 1.62 -5.78
CA LEU A 629 24.22 0.86 -6.60
C LEU A 629 25.63 1.46 -6.66
N TYR A 630 25.78 2.76 -6.42
CA TYR A 630 27.11 3.36 -6.31
C TYR A 630 27.97 2.75 -5.19
N SER A 631 27.36 2.10 -4.18
CA SER A 631 28.07 1.44 -3.07
C SER A 631 28.99 0.30 -3.52
N TRP A 632 28.75 -0.30 -4.69
CA TRP A 632 29.64 -1.30 -5.29
C TRP A 632 30.74 -0.70 -6.19
N THR A 633 30.70 0.61 -6.43
CA THR A 633 31.59 1.32 -7.35
C THR A 633 32.79 1.99 -6.63
N THR A 634 33.62 2.69 -7.39
CA THR A 634 34.69 3.53 -6.87
C THR A 634 34.22 4.91 -6.39
N GLU A 635 32.93 5.24 -6.52
CA GLU A 635 32.36 6.54 -6.15
C GLU A 635 31.14 6.39 -5.20
N PRO A 636 31.25 5.67 -4.05
CA PRO A 636 30.11 5.38 -3.18
C PRO A 636 29.48 6.61 -2.54
N TRP A 637 30.19 7.75 -2.50
CA TRP A 637 29.68 9.01 -2.01
C TRP A 637 28.47 9.53 -2.82
N LYS A 638 28.30 9.09 -4.08
CA LYS A 638 27.16 9.47 -4.93
C LYS A 638 25.83 8.85 -4.45
N THR A 639 25.86 7.66 -3.83
CA THR A 639 24.69 7.11 -3.10
C THR A 639 24.14 8.15 -2.12
N GLN A 640 25.01 8.74 -1.29
CA GLN A 640 24.61 9.73 -0.28
C GLN A 640 24.03 10.99 -0.91
N TYR A 641 24.56 11.41 -2.04
CA TYR A 641 24.08 12.58 -2.77
C TYR A 641 22.67 12.36 -3.33
N TRP A 642 22.47 11.28 -4.11
CA TRP A 642 21.24 11.06 -4.82
C TRP A 642 20.08 10.70 -3.90
N ILE A 643 20.29 9.90 -2.84
CA ILE A 643 19.26 9.62 -1.84
C ILE A 643 18.74 10.92 -1.22
N ARG A 644 19.62 11.83 -0.86
CA ARG A 644 19.23 13.12 -0.27
C ARG A 644 18.49 14.02 -1.29
N GLU A 645 18.88 13.98 -2.58
CA GLU A 645 18.15 14.70 -3.63
C GLU A 645 16.74 14.13 -3.82
N ILE A 646 16.60 12.80 -3.84
CA ILE A 646 15.29 12.14 -3.94
C ILE A 646 14.41 12.52 -2.75
N MET A 647 14.89 12.37 -1.54
CA MET A 647 14.11 12.67 -0.33
C MET A 647 13.66 14.13 -0.27
N ASN A 648 14.53 15.06 -0.64
CA ASN A 648 14.21 16.49 -0.60
C ASN A 648 13.22 16.93 -1.69
N ARG A 649 13.17 16.24 -2.83
CA ARG A 649 12.35 16.65 -3.98
C ARG A 649 11.02 15.91 -4.08
N MET A 650 11.00 14.64 -3.70
CA MET A 650 9.92 13.70 -4.01
C MET A 650 9.03 13.35 -2.81
N TYR A 651 9.39 13.83 -1.61
CA TYR A 651 8.60 13.64 -0.40
C TYR A 651 8.38 14.98 0.31
N ARG A 652 7.12 15.38 0.42
CA ARG A 652 6.74 16.71 0.94
C ARG A 652 5.50 16.62 1.83
N ASN A 653 5.45 17.43 2.87
CA ASN A 653 4.27 17.54 3.74
C ASN A 653 3.21 18.44 3.11
N ASN A 654 2.62 17.98 2.01
CA ASN A 654 1.48 18.62 1.32
C ASN A 654 0.66 17.61 0.54
N ILE A 655 -0.44 18.05 -0.07
CA ILE A 655 -1.37 17.19 -0.82
C ILE A 655 -0.71 16.45 -1.99
N ASP A 656 0.32 17.04 -2.62
CA ASP A 656 1.12 16.45 -3.71
C ASP A 656 2.42 15.82 -3.16
N GLY A 657 2.43 15.41 -1.91
CA GLY A 657 3.65 15.01 -1.19
C GLY A 657 4.26 13.69 -1.60
N LEU A 658 3.60 12.91 -2.44
CA LEU A 658 4.10 11.69 -3.07
C LEU A 658 4.18 11.88 -4.59
N CYS A 659 5.30 11.50 -5.18
CA CYS A 659 5.60 11.75 -6.59
C CYS A 659 5.06 10.68 -7.55
N GLY A 660 4.40 9.66 -7.05
CA GLY A 660 3.78 8.54 -7.75
C GLY A 660 2.98 7.69 -6.79
N ASN A 661 2.52 6.54 -7.25
CA ASN A 661 1.77 5.59 -6.45
C ASN A 661 2.51 5.23 -5.15
N ASP A 662 1.82 5.27 -4.01
CA ASP A 662 2.41 4.79 -2.75
C ASP A 662 2.54 3.25 -2.74
N ASP A 663 1.78 2.58 -3.59
CA ASP A 663 1.71 1.12 -3.80
C ASP A 663 1.69 0.33 -2.50
N CYS A 664 0.55 0.49 -1.81
CA CYS A 664 0.27 -0.19 -0.55
C CYS A 664 1.35 0.04 0.52
N GLY A 665 1.98 1.22 0.53
CA GLY A 665 3.00 1.58 1.50
C GLY A 665 4.44 1.32 1.06
N GLN A 666 4.68 0.88 -0.19
CA GLN A 666 6.04 0.59 -0.65
C GLN A 666 6.90 1.85 -0.77
N MET A 667 6.39 2.92 -1.39
CA MET A 667 7.11 4.19 -1.48
C MET A 667 7.35 4.80 -0.09
N SER A 668 6.36 4.70 0.79
CA SER A 668 6.46 5.11 2.20
C SER A 668 7.52 4.29 2.97
N ALA A 669 7.62 2.98 2.75
CA ALA A 669 8.64 2.13 3.36
C ALA A 669 10.05 2.47 2.86
N TRP A 670 10.19 2.83 1.56
CA TRP A 670 11.45 3.33 1.01
C TRP A 670 11.90 4.61 1.76
N TYR A 671 10.97 5.55 1.98
CA TYR A 671 11.25 6.78 2.73
C TYR A 671 11.74 6.48 4.15
N ILE A 672 11.06 5.58 4.88
CA ILE A 672 11.41 5.22 6.26
C ILE A 672 12.83 4.63 6.32
N PHE A 673 13.15 3.66 5.47
CA PHE A 673 14.48 3.07 5.41
C PHE A 673 15.56 4.10 5.05
N SER A 674 15.32 4.90 4.02
CA SER A 674 16.26 5.93 3.57
C SER A 674 16.45 7.02 4.63
N ALA A 675 15.40 7.37 5.39
CA ALA A 675 15.48 8.30 6.51
C ALA A 675 16.37 7.76 7.65
N MET A 676 16.31 6.44 7.93
CA MET A 676 17.24 5.76 8.83
C MET A 676 18.66 5.67 8.29
N GLY A 677 18.86 5.87 6.99
CA GLY A 677 20.17 5.86 6.34
C GLY A 677 20.64 4.52 5.81
N PHE A 678 19.75 3.56 5.56
CA PHE A 678 20.05 2.27 4.93
C PHE A 678 18.81 1.71 4.19
N TYR A 679 19.01 0.72 3.30
CA TYR A 679 17.94 0.17 2.45
C TYR A 679 18.19 -1.31 2.09
N PRO A 680 17.18 -2.17 2.05
CA PRO A 680 17.29 -3.58 1.63
C PRO A 680 17.37 -3.70 0.11
N VAL A 681 18.54 -3.47 -0.49
CA VAL A 681 18.75 -3.52 -1.95
C VAL A 681 18.44 -4.90 -2.53
N CYS A 682 18.69 -5.95 -1.77
CA CYS A 682 18.49 -7.35 -2.17
C CYS A 682 17.77 -8.11 -1.06
N PRO A 683 16.42 -7.99 -0.95
CA PRO A 683 15.63 -8.79 -0.02
C PRO A 683 15.92 -10.30 -0.19
N GLY A 684 15.87 -11.05 0.90
CA GLY A 684 16.38 -12.42 0.95
C GLY A 684 17.80 -12.49 1.50
N THR A 685 18.58 -11.39 1.50
CA THR A 685 19.82 -11.28 2.29
C THR A 685 19.54 -10.75 3.69
N ASP A 686 20.53 -10.89 4.59
CA ASP A 686 20.50 -10.28 5.92
C ASP A 686 20.98 -8.81 5.92
N GLN A 687 21.24 -8.20 4.75
CA GLN A 687 21.97 -6.93 4.62
C GLN A 687 21.06 -5.75 4.23
N TYR A 688 21.37 -4.61 4.80
CA TYR A 688 20.81 -3.30 4.45
C TYR A 688 21.96 -2.37 4.05
N VAL A 689 21.94 -1.88 2.83
CA VAL A 689 23.00 -1.04 2.26
C VAL A 689 22.93 0.37 2.84
N ILE A 690 24.06 0.88 3.35
CA ILE A 690 24.14 2.22 3.92
C ILE A 690 23.99 3.27 2.83
N GLY A 691 23.02 4.19 3.04
CA GLY A 691 22.76 5.36 2.23
C GLY A 691 23.23 6.66 2.91
N ALA A 692 22.29 7.58 3.18
CA ALA A 692 22.53 8.81 3.91
C ALA A 692 21.36 9.10 4.84
N PRO A 693 21.55 9.12 6.16
CA PRO A 693 20.45 9.42 7.09
C PRO A 693 19.88 10.82 6.82
N TYR A 694 18.59 10.97 7.06
CA TYR A 694 17.85 12.21 6.81
C TYR A 694 17.52 12.97 8.09
N LEU A 695 17.21 12.25 9.16
CA LEU A 695 16.85 12.78 10.47
C LEU A 695 18.04 12.74 11.43
N PRO A 696 18.13 13.67 12.41
CA PRO A 696 19.21 13.66 13.39
C PRO A 696 19.16 12.46 14.33
N TYR A 697 17.96 11.94 14.60
CA TYR A 697 17.72 10.83 15.50
C TYR A 697 16.51 10.01 15.04
N MET A 698 16.65 8.69 15.03
CA MET A 698 15.56 7.73 14.89
C MET A 698 15.85 6.53 15.80
N GLN A 699 14.84 6.05 16.52
CA GLN A 699 14.92 4.84 17.34
C GLN A 699 13.79 3.89 16.94
N VAL A 700 14.14 2.65 16.69
CA VAL A 700 13.19 1.55 16.46
C VAL A 700 13.00 0.78 17.76
N ASN A 701 11.77 0.69 18.23
CA ASN A 701 11.36 -0.11 19.38
C ASN A 701 11.02 -1.52 18.89
N LEU A 702 11.93 -2.47 19.15
CA LEU A 702 11.82 -3.84 18.62
C LEU A 702 10.87 -4.69 19.49
N GLU A 703 10.14 -5.61 18.87
CA GLU A 703 9.21 -6.52 19.56
C GLU A 703 9.92 -7.44 20.58
N ASN A 704 11.23 -7.65 20.47
CA ASN A 704 12.03 -8.38 21.44
C ASN A 704 12.41 -7.56 22.70
N GLY A 705 11.85 -6.35 22.86
CA GLY A 705 12.06 -5.45 23.99
C GLY A 705 13.36 -4.64 23.93
N LYS A 706 14.15 -4.77 22.87
CA LYS A 706 15.35 -3.96 22.64
C LYS A 706 15.05 -2.73 21.82
N THR A 707 15.98 -1.80 21.74
CA THR A 707 15.94 -0.64 20.87
C THR A 707 17.14 -0.58 19.95
N PHE A 708 16.91 -0.18 18.69
CA PHE A 708 17.97 0.14 17.76
C PHE A 708 17.90 1.63 17.41
N THR A 709 18.95 2.36 17.73
CA THR A 709 19.01 3.81 17.55
C THR A 709 19.92 4.16 16.38
N VAL A 710 19.46 5.06 15.53
CA VAL A 710 20.25 5.71 14.49
C VAL A 710 20.41 7.17 14.85
N ARG A 711 21.65 7.66 14.93
CA ARG A 711 21.97 9.05 15.17
C ARG A 711 22.84 9.60 14.05
N ALA A 712 22.48 10.79 13.56
CA ALA A 712 23.21 11.46 12.50
C ALA A 712 23.68 12.83 12.99
N ASP A 713 24.88 12.88 13.59
CA ASP A 713 25.44 14.08 14.16
C ASP A 713 25.72 15.13 13.07
N LYS A 714 25.17 16.34 13.25
CA LYS A 714 25.28 17.48 12.32
C LYS A 714 24.61 17.29 10.97
N VAL A 715 23.66 16.37 10.85
CA VAL A 715 22.90 16.19 9.60
C VAL A 715 22.16 17.49 9.25
N SER A 716 22.18 17.84 7.97
CA SER A 716 21.45 18.98 7.40
C SER A 716 21.46 18.84 5.87
N ASP A 717 20.75 19.71 5.15
CA ASP A 717 20.81 19.71 3.67
C ASP A 717 22.21 19.92 3.13
N LYS A 718 23.03 20.69 3.82
CA LYS A 718 24.43 20.89 3.47
C LYS A 718 25.31 19.73 3.91
N ASN A 719 25.12 19.21 5.14
CA ASN A 719 25.89 18.10 5.70
C ASN A 719 25.20 16.77 5.38
N ARG A 720 25.24 16.38 4.12
CA ARG A 720 24.59 15.19 3.58
C ARG A 720 25.52 13.98 3.37
N TYR A 721 26.82 14.16 3.55
CA TYR A 721 27.82 13.12 3.34
C TYR A 721 28.29 12.52 4.67
N ILE A 722 28.65 11.25 4.65
CA ILE A 722 29.14 10.51 5.80
C ILE A 722 30.65 10.70 5.92
N LYS A 723 31.11 11.24 7.05
CA LYS A 723 32.53 11.34 7.42
C LYS A 723 33.04 10.03 8.04
N SER A 724 32.28 9.47 8.98
CA SER A 724 32.56 8.21 9.66
C SER A 724 31.31 7.57 10.22
N VAL A 725 31.34 6.27 10.45
CA VAL A 725 30.26 5.48 11.05
C VAL A 725 30.80 4.73 12.24
N THR A 726 30.05 4.65 13.33
CA THR A 726 30.29 3.73 14.44
C THR A 726 29.04 2.89 14.71
N LEU A 727 29.25 1.64 15.05
CA LEU A 727 28.21 0.72 15.56
C LEU A 727 28.58 0.33 16.99
N ASN A 728 27.70 0.65 17.94
CA ASN A 728 27.91 0.42 19.36
C ASN A 728 29.28 0.98 19.86
N GLY A 729 29.59 2.22 19.44
CA GLY A 729 30.80 2.94 19.79
C GLY A 729 32.09 2.46 19.10
N LYS A 730 32.05 1.42 18.26
CA LYS A 730 33.20 0.91 17.51
C LYS A 730 33.18 1.43 16.06
N PRO A 731 34.33 1.77 15.47
CA PRO A 731 34.40 2.17 14.07
C PRO A 731 33.82 1.10 13.15
N TYR A 732 32.92 1.51 12.26
CA TYR A 732 32.23 0.64 11.32
C TYR A 732 32.62 1.01 9.88
N LYS A 733 33.15 0.03 9.14
CA LYS A 733 33.74 0.31 7.82
C LYS A 733 32.93 -0.26 6.65
N LYS A 734 32.02 -1.19 6.92
CA LYS A 734 31.19 -1.84 5.88
C LYS A 734 30.22 -0.82 5.25
N ALA A 735 29.87 -1.06 3.99
CA ALA A 735 28.83 -0.30 3.29
C ALA A 735 27.40 -0.79 3.57
N TYR A 736 27.23 -1.68 4.53
CA TYR A 736 25.95 -2.29 4.92
C TYR A 736 25.93 -2.60 6.41
N ILE A 737 24.74 -2.73 6.97
CA ILE A 737 24.48 -3.33 8.29
C ILE A 737 23.67 -4.61 8.10
N THR A 738 23.74 -5.53 9.08
CA THR A 738 22.98 -6.78 9.03
C THR A 738 21.67 -6.68 9.82
N HIS A 739 20.71 -7.54 9.48
CA HIS A 739 19.48 -7.68 10.26
C HIS A 739 19.79 -8.02 11.74
N GLN A 740 20.81 -8.86 11.97
CA GLN A 740 21.22 -9.20 13.33
C GLN A 740 21.78 -7.98 14.09
N ASP A 741 22.51 -7.06 13.41
CA ASP A 741 22.99 -5.81 14.03
C ASP A 741 21.81 -4.98 14.56
N ILE A 742 20.71 -4.92 13.79
CA ILE A 742 19.48 -4.22 14.19
C ILE A 742 18.80 -4.97 15.36
N MET A 743 18.54 -6.25 15.20
CA MET A 743 17.76 -7.05 16.16
C MET A 743 18.48 -7.27 17.49
N ASN A 744 19.79 -7.14 17.53
CA ASN A 744 20.56 -7.15 18.78
C ASN A 744 20.35 -5.87 19.61
N GLY A 745 19.80 -4.83 19.01
CA GLY A 745 19.73 -3.49 19.60
C GLY A 745 21.07 -2.79 19.60
N GLY A 746 21.06 -1.53 20.04
CA GLY A 746 22.27 -0.70 20.10
C GLY A 746 22.18 0.58 19.30
N GLU A 747 23.32 1.16 18.94
CA GLU A 747 23.40 2.47 18.34
C GLU A 747 24.28 2.49 17.08
N LEU A 748 23.74 2.99 15.97
CA LEU A 748 24.46 3.31 14.75
C LEU A 748 24.61 4.84 14.65
N VAL A 749 25.84 5.33 14.67
CA VAL A 749 26.12 6.78 14.66
C VAL A 749 26.84 7.18 13.39
N PHE A 750 26.25 8.13 12.68
CA PHE A 750 26.81 8.76 11.50
C PHE A 750 27.38 10.15 11.88
N GLN A 751 28.65 10.39 11.61
CA GLN A 751 29.22 11.73 11.64
C GLN A 751 29.07 12.35 10.25
N MET A 752 28.24 13.37 10.14
CA MET A 752 27.91 14.00 8.86
C MET A 752 28.82 15.18 8.52
N THR A 753 28.99 15.46 7.23
CA THR A 753 29.83 16.52 6.70
C THR A 753 29.27 17.09 5.39
N SER A 754 29.67 18.32 5.05
CA SER A 754 29.31 18.97 3.79
C SER A 754 30.19 18.56 2.58
N SER A 755 31.29 17.86 2.82
CA SER A 755 32.24 17.48 1.77
C SER A 755 32.26 15.97 1.55
N PRO A 756 32.03 15.47 0.32
CA PRO A 756 32.10 14.05 0.02
C PRO A 756 33.52 13.49 0.17
N ASN A 757 33.61 12.28 0.71
CA ASN A 757 34.88 11.55 0.72
C ASN A 757 35.08 10.83 -0.63
N LYS A 758 35.58 11.56 -1.62
CA LYS A 758 35.80 11.05 -2.99
C LYS A 758 36.91 10.00 -3.09
N ARG A 759 37.71 9.82 -2.03
CA ARG A 759 38.79 8.81 -1.99
C ARG A 759 38.35 7.50 -1.35
N ARG A 760 37.17 7.47 -0.70
CA ARG A 760 36.66 6.25 -0.09
C ARG A 760 36.28 5.23 -1.16
N GLN A 761 36.89 4.07 -1.07
CA GLN A 761 36.52 2.87 -1.79
C GLN A 761 36.36 1.75 -0.77
N PHE A 762 35.38 0.88 -0.97
CA PHE A 762 35.17 -0.28 -0.12
C PHE A 762 35.99 -1.48 -0.63
N THR A 763 36.62 -2.20 0.30
CA THR A 763 37.25 -3.51 0.00
C THR A 763 36.16 -4.55 -0.32
N THR A 764 36.53 -5.72 -0.78
CA THR A 764 35.58 -6.80 -1.07
C THR A 764 34.73 -7.18 0.15
N GLU A 765 35.32 -7.22 1.35
CA GLU A 765 34.64 -7.55 2.60
C GLU A 765 33.78 -6.39 3.14
N GLU A 766 34.07 -5.16 2.73
CA GLU A 766 33.32 -3.97 3.10
C GLU A 766 32.14 -3.70 2.16
N LYS A 767 32.14 -4.23 0.94
CA LYS A 767 31.04 -4.10 -0.03
C LYS A 767 29.82 -4.91 0.41
N PRO A 768 28.59 -4.47 0.03
CA PRO A 768 27.41 -5.27 0.27
C PRO A 768 27.43 -6.55 -0.59
N TYR A 769 26.49 -7.44 -0.29
CA TYR A 769 26.33 -8.72 -1.00
C TYR A 769 26.32 -8.55 -2.52
N SER A 770 26.91 -9.49 -3.20
CA SER A 770 26.78 -9.73 -4.63
C SER A 770 27.03 -11.20 -4.90
N LEU A 771 26.15 -11.85 -5.66
CA LEU A 771 26.34 -13.23 -6.07
C LEU A 771 27.67 -13.38 -6.81
N VAL A 772 28.47 -14.35 -6.37
CA VAL A 772 29.74 -14.73 -7.00
C VAL A 772 29.56 -16.11 -7.65
N GLU A 773 30.18 -16.33 -8.80
CA GLU A 773 30.13 -17.64 -9.51
C GLU A 773 30.71 -18.80 -8.70
#